data_7fccb46ba239bf8b76b7e74f77269b39
#
_entry.id   7fccb46ba239bf8b76b7e74f77269b39
#
_cell.length_a   1.000
_cell.length_b   1.000
_cell.length_c   1.000
_cell.angle_alpha   90.00
_cell.angle_beta   90.00
_cell.angle_gamma   90.00
#
_symmetry.space_group_name_H-M   'P 1'
#
loop_
_entity.id
_entity.type
_entity.pdbx_description
1 polymer ?
#
loop_
_entity_poly.entity_id
_entity_poly.type
_entity_poly.pdbx_seq_one_letter_code
_entity_poly.pdbx_strand_id
1 'polypeptide(L)'
;HEPNPLRKPDLIIRSSAVSEKDPRLIPFKKSLLPIYRRGSFISRFCKSKRVVVIAGSHGKTTTTGMLVWALREVGFSFSYMVGGRFVGDQLPMGSCDSGEKSPWLILELDESDGTMAEFAPEVTTVLNCDWDHVDQYSNPVSLEKAFTHLFEATKSAVVVPRESKLEKLSGNIDCELVRAFETAPEPAEFMESNRNAVITTAQTMGIDISGVDFTKFPGMERRQAVLFDSKDQLVVEDYAHHPAEIRSFLKNRRQDFPGHLMKVLFQPHRYSRTKAFASSFAEELSEADELQLMPTYGAFEKYDTEGTAESLVGNLPPRLRQNAEIHEDFLEFYNKSCAEDSISKPLQMLFVGAGNIDRWASATASMLKAKDDRFSAIEYYLGNRLSEDCLLSAYESLGSKTTMGVGGAARWYAEPRSLVDLRALIEACDLLSIPRVMLGRGSNLIVPDEGYSGLVIRMKGPSWSRISRRSDDSMIVGAGARLKEICLQACKAGLRGFEFLEGIPGTLGGALRMNAGAMGWEIFDLVDWVSFLLPDGTIREIAGSDLNVGYRHCKEAENGIALHAKLRGEGRSDFRAIRKTMEKMARKRRSTQPREASAGCVFRNPEEVSAGWLIEKSGLKGESVGAARISEVHGNFIVNEGGATAEDVISLMRKVKNKVKEEQGIDMQPEVGLLGKK
;
A
#
# COMPACT_ATOMS: atom_id res chain seq x y z
N HIS A 1 1.96 -1.35 -10.51
CA HIS A 1 0.60 -1.84 -10.70
C HIS A 1 0.66 -3.32 -11.06
N GLU A 2 0.10 -4.18 -10.20
CA GLU A 2 -0.12 -5.57 -10.55
C GLU A 2 -1.24 -5.64 -11.59
N PRO A 3 -1.12 -6.50 -12.60
CA PRO A 3 -2.12 -6.59 -13.63
C PRO A 3 -3.46 -7.03 -13.02
N ASN A 4 -4.51 -6.26 -13.29
CA ASN A 4 -5.85 -6.67 -12.93
C ASN A 4 -6.18 -7.98 -13.69
N PRO A 5 -6.35 -9.13 -13.03
CA PRO A 5 -6.58 -10.41 -13.69
C PRO A 5 -7.87 -10.46 -14.53
N LEU A 6 -8.70 -9.42 -14.38
CA LEU A 6 -9.97 -9.29 -15.10
C LEU A 6 -9.84 -8.53 -16.41
N ARG A 7 -8.68 -7.93 -16.72
CA ARG A 7 -8.41 -7.24 -17.99
C ARG A 7 -7.07 -7.72 -18.57
N LYS A 8 -7.07 -8.16 -19.82
CA LYS A 8 -5.82 -8.34 -20.57
C LYS A 8 -5.28 -6.95 -20.89
N PRO A 9 -4.02 -6.64 -20.60
CA PRO A 9 -3.40 -5.40 -21.04
C PRO A 9 -3.18 -5.45 -22.56
N ASP A 10 -3.22 -4.30 -23.21
CA ASP A 10 -2.85 -4.16 -24.62
C ASP A 10 -1.34 -3.98 -24.80
N LEU A 11 -0.68 -3.42 -23.78
CA LEU A 11 0.77 -3.22 -23.71
C LEU A 11 1.23 -3.17 -22.26
N ILE A 12 2.53 -3.31 -22.03
CA ILE A 12 3.16 -3.22 -20.72
C ILE A 12 4.23 -2.14 -20.76
N ILE A 13 4.20 -1.26 -19.77
CA ILE A 13 5.26 -0.29 -19.50
C ILE A 13 5.95 -0.71 -18.20
N ARG A 14 7.25 -1.00 -18.24
CA ARG A 14 8.04 -1.35 -17.07
C ARG A 14 8.93 -0.19 -16.61
N SER A 15 9.08 -0.05 -15.31
CA SER A 15 10.12 0.79 -14.73
C SER A 15 11.51 0.23 -15.05
N SER A 16 12.54 1.08 -15.08
CA SER A 16 13.95 0.69 -15.18
C SER A 16 14.38 -0.25 -14.04
N ALA A 17 13.82 -0.08 -12.85
CA ALA A 17 14.04 -0.94 -11.69
C ALA A 17 13.53 -2.38 -11.86
N VAL A 18 12.64 -2.63 -12.83
CA VAL A 18 12.13 -3.97 -13.14
C VAL A 18 12.98 -4.61 -14.23
N SER A 19 13.75 -5.64 -13.86
CA SER A 19 14.61 -6.38 -14.80
C SER A 19 13.80 -7.01 -15.94
N GLU A 20 14.41 -7.12 -17.12
CA GLU A 20 13.81 -7.87 -18.24
C GLU A 20 13.57 -9.34 -17.92
N LYS A 21 14.30 -9.90 -16.98
CA LYS A 21 14.18 -11.29 -16.52
C LYS A 21 13.19 -11.45 -15.36
N ASP A 22 12.49 -10.38 -14.97
CA ASP A 22 11.52 -10.42 -13.88
C ASP A 22 10.45 -11.50 -14.14
N PRO A 23 10.22 -12.42 -13.18
CA PRO A 23 9.23 -13.49 -13.33
C PRO A 23 7.83 -12.98 -13.68
N ARG A 24 7.45 -11.79 -13.22
CA ARG A 24 6.15 -11.16 -13.51
C ARG A 24 5.94 -10.84 -14.99
N LEU A 25 7.02 -10.68 -15.75
CA LEU A 25 6.97 -10.40 -17.20
C LEU A 25 6.85 -11.67 -18.06
N ILE A 26 7.16 -12.86 -17.51
CA ILE A 26 7.19 -14.11 -18.27
C ILE A 26 5.85 -14.43 -18.96
N PRO A 27 4.68 -14.33 -18.29
CA PRO A 27 3.38 -14.61 -18.90
C PRO A 27 3.09 -13.70 -20.10
N PHE A 28 3.53 -12.45 -20.04
CA PHE A 28 3.28 -11.45 -21.05
C PHE A 28 4.23 -11.59 -22.26
N LYS A 29 5.48 -11.99 -22.03
CA LYS A 29 6.41 -12.34 -23.10
C LYS A 29 5.89 -13.52 -23.95
N LYS A 30 5.28 -14.52 -23.30
CA LYS A 30 4.67 -15.66 -24.00
C LYS A 30 3.44 -15.26 -24.82
N SER A 31 2.75 -14.19 -24.47
CA SER A 31 1.56 -13.69 -25.17
C SER A 31 1.85 -12.68 -26.28
N LEU A 32 3.13 -12.43 -26.61
CA LEU A 32 3.59 -11.47 -27.62
C LEU A 32 3.10 -10.03 -27.39
N LEU A 33 2.78 -9.67 -26.16
CA LEU A 33 2.41 -8.30 -25.83
C LEU A 33 3.63 -7.37 -25.90
N PRO A 34 3.50 -6.17 -26.43
CA PRO A 34 4.59 -5.20 -26.43
C PRO A 34 4.94 -4.76 -25.02
N ILE A 35 6.24 -4.85 -24.67
CA ILE A 35 6.79 -4.45 -23.38
C ILE A 35 7.80 -3.33 -23.64
N TYR A 36 7.54 -2.14 -23.09
CA TYR A 36 8.40 -0.97 -23.22
C TYR A 36 9.07 -0.62 -21.88
N ARG A 37 10.29 -0.05 -21.94
CA ARG A 37 10.81 0.75 -20.83
C ARG A 37 9.99 2.03 -20.71
N ARG A 38 9.83 2.57 -19.48
CA ARG A 38 9.06 3.81 -19.24
C ARG A 38 9.57 4.97 -20.10
N GLY A 39 10.88 5.23 -20.07
CA GLY A 39 11.49 6.32 -20.85
C GLY A 39 11.30 6.13 -22.35
N SER A 40 11.55 4.93 -22.89
CA SER A 40 11.33 4.64 -24.33
C SER A 40 9.86 4.77 -24.75
N PHE A 41 8.90 4.48 -23.87
CA PHE A 41 7.50 4.71 -24.15
C PHE A 41 7.17 6.20 -24.19
N ILE A 42 7.66 6.96 -23.20
CA ILE A 42 7.45 8.41 -23.11
C ILE A 42 8.08 9.11 -24.32
N SER A 43 9.32 8.74 -24.73
CA SER A 43 10.00 9.35 -25.89
C SER A 43 9.19 9.22 -27.17
N ARG A 44 8.49 8.09 -27.38
CA ARG A 44 7.58 7.90 -28.51
C ARG A 44 6.37 8.83 -28.47
N PHE A 45 5.80 9.02 -27.27
CA PHE A 45 4.70 9.97 -27.06
C PHE A 45 5.12 11.41 -27.31
N CYS A 46 6.39 11.75 -27.04
CA CYS A 46 6.96 13.06 -27.23
C CYS A 46 7.13 13.48 -28.70
N LYS A 47 7.17 12.54 -29.65
CA LYS A 47 7.49 12.81 -31.08
C LYS A 47 6.57 13.84 -31.75
N SER A 48 5.33 13.93 -31.32
CA SER A 48 4.33 14.88 -31.86
C SER A 48 4.19 16.17 -31.04
N LYS A 49 5.04 16.38 -30.04
CA LYS A 49 4.95 17.48 -29.08
C LYS A 49 6.19 18.34 -29.10
N ARG A 50 6.04 19.61 -28.75
CA ARG A 50 7.15 20.51 -28.38
C ARG A 50 7.49 20.22 -26.90
N VAL A 51 8.57 19.53 -26.67
CA VAL A 51 8.92 19.04 -25.37
C VAL A 51 9.88 19.98 -24.66
N VAL A 52 9.55 20.37 -23.45
CA VAL A 52 10.47 21.03 -22.51
C VAL A 52 10.87 20.00 -21.47
N VAL A 53 12.16 19.71 -21.34
CA VAL A 53 12.66 18.82 -20.30
C VAL A 53 13.38 19.61 -19.21
N ILE A 54 13.13 19.21 -17.97
CA ILE A 54 13.92 19.58 -16.81
C ILE A 54 14.71 18.36 -16.38
N ALA A 55 16.03 18.45 -16.42
CA ALA A 55 16.98 17.39 -16.12
C ALA A 55 18.04 17.86 -15.12
N GLY A 56 18.86 16.94 -14.62
CA GLY A 56 19.92 17.19 -13.66
C GLY A 56 19.92 16.14 -12.54
N SER A 57 20.99 16.02 -11.81
CA SER A 57 21.10 15.05 -10.73
C SER A 57 20.17 15.38 -9.57
N HIS A 58 19.98 16.70 -9.25
CA HIS A 58 19.19 17.17 -8.13
C HIS A 58 18.21 18.29 -8.53
N GLY A 59 17.14 18.47 -7.77
CA GLY A 59 16.17 19.58 -7.93
C GLY A 59 15.13 19.39 -9.03
N LYS A 60 15.20 18.35 -9.87
CA LYS A 60 14.31 18.10 -11.03
C LYS A 60 12.83 18.23 -10.70
N THR A 61 12.37 17.47 -9.73
CA THR A 61 10.93 17.38 -9.35
C THR A 61 10.40 18.73 -8.86
N THR A 62 11.16 19.41 -7.98
CA THR A 62 10.77 20.72 -7.47
C THR A 62 10.71 21.74 -8.59
N THR A 63 11.72 21.81 -9.45
CA THR A 63 11.79 22.77 -10.57
C THR A 63 10.70 22.49 -11.60
N THR A 64 10.46 21.22 -11.96
CA THR A 64 9.39 20.86 -12.89
C THR A 64 8.01 21.21 -12.30
N GLY A 65 7.77 20.86 -11.02
CA GLY A 65 6.53 21.21 -10.33
C GLY A 65 6.30 22.71 -10.25
N MET A 66 7.34 23.48 -9.95
CA MET A 66 7.30 24.94 -9.89
C MET A 66 7.01 25.57 -11.27
N LEU A 67 7.62 25.04 -12.35
CA LEU A 67 7.34 25.47 -13.72
C LEU A 67 5.89 25.15 -14.11
N VAL A 68 5.42 23.92 -13.85
CA VAL A 68 4.04 23.52 -14.11
C VAL A 68 3.05 24.44 -13.39
N TRP A 69 3.30 24.70 -12.12
CA TRP A 69 2.47 25.58 -11.32
C TRP A 69 2.47 27.02 -11.87
N ALA A 70 3.65 27.61 -12.15
CA ALA A 70 3.77 28.97 -12.67
C ALA A 70 3.09 29.16 -14.04
N LEU A 71 3.24 28.19 -14.95
CA LEU A 71 2.58 28.25 -16.27
C LEU A 71 1.05 28.17 -16.16
N ARG A 72 0.53 27.43 -15.16
CA ARG A 72 -0.91 27.40 -14.89
C ARG A 72 -1.44 28.73 -14.32
N GLU A 73 -0.70 29.36 -13.42
CA GLU A 73 -1.07 30.68 -12.86
C GLU A 73 -1.25 31.76 -13.95
N VAL A 74 -0.45 31.67 -15.00
CA VAL A 74 -0.59 32.60 -16.17
C VAL A 74 -1.57 32.10 -17.23
N GLY A 75 -2.29 30.97 -16.98
CA GLY A 75 -3.30 30.43 -17.90
C GLY A 75 -2.73 29.81 -19.18
N PHE A 76 -1.44 29.46 -19.22
CA PHE A 76 -0.84 28.80 -20.37
C PHE A 76 -1.36 27.35 -20.50
N SER A 77 -1.64 26.92 -21.74
CA SER A 77 -2.16 25.57 -22.02
C SER A 77 -1.02 24.61 -22.41
N PHE A 78 -0.88 23.51 -21.69
CA PHE A 78 0.17 22.51 -21.91
C PHE A 78 -0.17 21.16 -21.24
N SER A 79 0.47 20.09 -21.71
CA SER A 79 0.51 18.80 -21.01
C SER A 79 1.76 18.71 -20.14
N TYR A 80 1.71 17.90 -19.09
CA TYR A 80 2.90 17.72 -18.24
C TYR A 80 2.96 16.35 -17.55
N MET A 81 4.17 16.01 -17.11
CA MET A 81 4.45 14.87 -16.24
C MET A 81 5.58 15.23 -15.26
N VAL A 82 5.30 15.12 -13.96
CA VAL A 82 6.22 15.41 -12.85
C VAL A 82 6.49 14.13 -12.07
N GLY A 83 7.68 13.96 -11.56
CA GLY A 83 8.11 12.77 -10.82
C GLY A 83 7.60 12.67 -9.37
N GLY A 84 6.94 13.71 -8.85
CA GLY A 84 6.41 13.78 -7.49
C GLY A 84 4.98 14.32 -7.42
N ARG A 85 4.37 14.25 -6.24
CA ARG A 85 3.04 14.83 -5.97
C ARG A 85 3.18 16.26 -5.47
N PHE A 86 2.19 17.09 -5.78
CA PHE A 86 2.05 18.39 -5.16
C PHE A 86 1.47 18.24 -3.75
N VAL A 87 1.92 19.07 -2.82
CA VAL A 87 1.40 19.08 -1.46
C VAL A 87 -0.10 19.36 -1.49
N GLY A 88 -0.87 18.55 -0.75
CA GLY A 88 -2.33 18.67 -0.69
C GLY A 88 -3.07 18.28 -1.97
N ASP A 89 -2.44 17.47 -2.85
CA ASP A 89 -3.03 17.00 -4.12
C ASP A 89 -3.65 18.11 -4.99
N GLN A 90 -3.14 19.35 -4.87
CA GLN A 90 -3.66 20.52 -5.59
C GLN A 90 -3.57 20.37 -7.11
N LEU A 91 -2.57 19.64 -7.60
CA LEU A 91 -2.42 19.29 -9.01
C LEU A 91 -2.05 17.80 -9.13
N PRO A 92 -2.55 17.09 -10.14
CA PRO A 92 -2.13 15.71 -10.39
C PRO A 92 -0.66 15.65 -10.86
N MET A 93 0.00 14.51 -10.71
CA MET A 93 1.37 14.27 -11.19
C MET A 93 1.52 14.38 -12.70
N GLY A 94 0.45 14.35 -13.44
CA GLY A 94 0.43 14.54 -14.89
C GLY A 94 -0.94 14.92 -15.37
N SER A 95 -0.96 15.73 -16.42
CA SER A 95 -2.18 16.13 -17.11
C SER A 95 -1.92 16.15 -18.60
N CYS A 96 -2.86 15.62 -19.36
CA CYS A 96 -2.90 15.76 -20.79
C CYS A 96 -3.99 16.78 -21.13
N ASP A 97 -3.63 17.90 -21.72
CA ASP A 97 -4.61 18.81 -22.27
C ASP A 97 -5.31 18.07 -23.44
N SER A 98 -6.54 17.64 -23.19
CA SER A 98 -7.30 16.79 -24.09
C SER A 98 -7.74 17.61 -25.29
N GLY A 99 -7.00 17.52 -26.33
CA GLY A 99 -7.35 18.11 -27.60
C GLY A 99 -6.28 19.06 -28.10
N GLU A 100 -6.26 19.24 -29.37
CA GLU A 100 -5.42 19.98 -30.28
C GLU A 100 -4.96 21.41 -29.86
N LYS A 101 -5.19 21.82 -28.59
CA LYS A 101 -5.03 23.19 -28.12
C LYS A 101 -3.60 23.59 -27.80
N SER A 102 -2.74 22.66 -27.35
CA SER A 102 -1.34 23.01 -27.12
C SER A 102 -0.39 21.90 -27.56
N PRO A 103 0.64 22.22 -28.34
CA PRO A 103 1.69 21.27 -28.69
C PRO A 103 2.69 21.03 -27.56
N TRP A 104 2.65 21.82 -26.48
CA TRP A 104 3.67 21.79 -25.43
C TRP A 104 3.48 20.65 -24.44
N LEU A 105 4.62 20.02 -24.07
CA LEU A 105 4.72 19.00 -23.02
C LEU A 105 5.89 19.36 -22.11
N ILE A 106 5.60 19.58 -20.84
CA ILE A 106 6.62 19.78 -19.79
C ILE A 106 6.92 18.42 -19.17
N LEU A 107 8.18 18.03 -19.11
CA LEU A 107 8.59 16.71 -18.68
C LEU A 107 9.77 16.77 -17.71
N GLU A 108 9.67 16.09 -16.57
CA GLU A 108 10.82 15.75 -15.76
C GLU A 108 11.54 14.57 -16.41
N LEU A 109 12.82 14.77 -16.78
CA LEU A 109 13.64 13.74 -17.40
C LEU A 109 14.65 13.19 -16.39
N ASP A 110 14.52 11.89 -16.12
CA ASP A 110 15.36 11.17 -15.17
C ASP A 110 16.52 10.49 -15.90
N GLU A 111 17.76 10.75 -15.46
CA GLU A 111 18.96 10.11 -15.99
C GLU A 111 19.08 8.64 -15.57
N SER A 112 18.43 8.24 -14.50
CA SER A 112 18.61 6.91 -13.85
C SER A 112 18.21 5.73 -14.73
N ASP A 113 17.37 5.93 -15.75
CA ASP A 113 16.89 4.84 -16.60
C ASP A 113 17.70 4.65 -17.91
N GLY A 114 18.70 5.52 -18.14
CA GLY A 114 19.56 5.47 -19.31
C GLY A 114 18.86 5.74 -20.64
N THR A 115 17.68 6.37 -20.62
CA THR A 115 16.88 6.66 -21.83
C THR A 115 16.98 8.09 -22.31
N MET A 116 17.80 8.95 -21.69
CA MET A 116 17.97 10.36 -22.08
C MET A 116 18.28 10.52 -23.58
N ALA A 117 19.11 9.67 -24.13
CA ALA A 117 19.49 9.69 -25.56
C ALA A 117 18.33 9.41 -26.53
N GLU A 118 17.18 8.95 -26.05
CA GLU A 118 16.00 8.70 -26.88
C GLU A 118 15.10 9.95 -27.07
N PHE A 119 15.44 11.06 -26.37
CA PHE A 119 14.69 12.31 -26.41
C PHE A 119 15.34 13.32 -27.34
N ALA A 120 14.51 14.12 -28.03
CA ALA A 120 14.93 15.28 -28.82
C ALA A 120 14.01 16.47 -28.44
N PRO A 121 14.27 17.11 -27.28
CA PRO A 121 13.43 18.18 -26.75
C PRO A 121 13.47 19.44 -27.64
N GLU A 122 12.47 20.29 -27.49
CA GLU A 122 12.47 21.67 -27.99
C GLU A 122 13.38 22.55 -27.14
N VAL A 123 13.21 22.45 -25.79
CA VAL A 123 14.02 23.15 -24.81
C VAL A 123 14.52 22.17 -23.77
N THR A 124 15.78 22.22 -23.44
CA THR A 124 16.41 21.43 -22.37
C THR A 124 16.95 22.36 -21.28
N THR A 125 16.44 22.20 -20.05
CA THR A 125 17.00 22.86 -18.87
C THR A 125 17.70 21.82 -18.00
N VAL A 126 18.99 21.99 -17.72
CA VAL A 126 19.76 21.10 -16.85
C VAL A 126 20.27 21.88 -15.65
N LEU A 127 19.90 21.40 -14.45
CA LEU A 127 20.16 22.11 -13.21
C LEU A 127 21.58 21.90 -12.68
N ASN A 128 22.09 20.69 -12.76
CA ASN A 128 23.39 20.25 -12.26
C ASN A 128 23.77 18.89 -12.88
N CYS A 129 25.03 18.47 -12.69
CA CYS A 129 25.58 17.20 -13.20
C CYS A 129 26.54 16.61 -12.16
N ASP A 130 25.97 16.16 -11.04
CA ASP A 130 26.70 15.42 -10.02
C ASP A 130 26.65 13.92 -10.30
N TRP A 131 27.75 13.22 -10.08
CA TRP A 131 27.78 11.80 -10.36
C TRP A 131 26.89 11.03 -9.38
N ASP A 132 25.85 10.41 -9.90
CA ASP A 132 24.94 9.51 -9.20
C ASP A 132 24.61 8.31 -10.11
N HIS A 133 23.73 7.41 -9.63
CA HIS A 133 23.30 6.24 -10.37
C HIS A 133 24.47 5.37 -10.85
N VAL A 134 25.34 4.99 -9.89
CA VAL A 134 26.57 4.20 -10.14
C VAL A 134 26.33 2.86 -10.85
N ASP A 135 25.10 2.34 -10.77
CA ASP A 135 24.62 1.15 -11.49
C ASP A 135 24.43 1.41 -12.99
N GLN A 136 24.05 2.62 -13.39
CA GLN A 136 23.85 3.03 -14.78
C GLN A 136 25.09 3.72 -15.36
N TYR A 137 25.76 4.54 -14.57
CA TYR A 137 26.94 5.32 -14.97
C TYR A 137 28.15 4.93 -14.13
N SER A 138 29.02 4.09 -14.70
CA SER A 138 30.19 3.54 -13.99
C SER A 138 31.21 4.60 -13.55
N ASN A 139 31.16 5.80 -14.11
CA ASN A 139 32.04 6.93 -13.77
C ASN A 139 31.39 8.27 -14.20
N PRO A 140 31.88 9.41 -13.67
CA PRO A 140 31.35 10.74 -14.02
C PRO A 140 31.30 11.04 -15.51
N VAL A 141 32.31 10.60 -16.27
CA VAL A 141 32.43 10.87 -17.72
C VAL A 141 31.28 10.19 -18.50
N SER A 142 30.77 9.04 -18.04
CA SER A 142 29.66 8.36 -18.69
C SER A 142 28.35 9.13 -18.53
N LEU A 143 28.12 9.77 -17.39
CA LEU A 143 26.99 10.66 -17.16
C LEU A 143 27.10 11.96 -17.99
N GLU A 144 28.29 12.57 -18.02
CA GLU A 144 28.57 13.75 -18.84
C GLU A 144 28.26 13.52 -20.31
N LYS A 145 28.65 12.37 -20.86
CA LYS A 145 28.34 11.98 -22.25
C LYS A 145 26.83 11.89 -22.49
N ALA A 146 26.06 11.39 -21.51
CA ALA A 146 24.60 11.31 -21.64
C ALA A 146 23.96 12.70 -21.72
N PHE A 147 24.45 13.66 -20.91
CA PHE A 147 24.01 15.07 -21.00
C PHE A 147 24.46 15.72 -22.32
N THR A 148 25.68 15.46 -22.77
CA THR A 148 26.17 15.97 -24.07
C THR A 148 25.26 15.51 -25.22
N HIS A 149 24.90 14.24 -25.27
CA HIS A 149 23.96 13.73 -26.29
C HIS A 149 22.59 14.37 -26.19
N LEU A 150 22.06 14.65 -24.98
CA LEU A 150 20.80 15.35 -24.79
C LEU A 150 20.88 16.79 -25.32
N PHE A 151 22.01 17.48 -25.09
CA PHE A 151 22.24 18.82 -25.61
C PHE A 151 22.28 18.84 -27.13
N GLU A 152 23.04 17.94 -27.75
CA GLU A 152 23.12 17.77 -29.22
C GLU A 152 21.77 17.46 -29.87
N ALA A 153 20.90 16.73 -29.15
CA ALA A 153 19.57 16.39 -29.64
C ALA A 153 18.53 17.50 -29.43
N THR A 154 18.85 18.56 -28.68
CA THR A 154 17.94 19.68 -28.39
C THR A 154 17.79 20.59 -29.60
N LYS A 155 16.52 20.98 -29.90
CA LYS A 155 16.19 21.67 -31.17
C LYS A 155 16.34 23.18 -31.12
N SER A 156 15.87 23.82 -30.02
CA SER A 156 15.78 25.29 -29.98
C SER A 156 16.71 25.91 -28.95
N ALA A 157 16.74 25.42 -27.72
CA ALA A 157 17.61 26.03 -26.70
C ALA A 157 17.99 25.06 -25.59
N VAL A 158 19.22 25.21 -25.10
CA VAL A 158 19.76 24.58 -23.90
C VAL A 158 19.95 25.65 -22.84
N VAL A 159 19.33 25.45 -21.66
CA VAL A 159 19.40 26.36 -20.50
C VAL A 159 20.26 25.68 -19.44
N VAL A 160 21.35 26.34 -19.05
CA VAL A 160 22.31 25.84 -18.05
C VAL A 160 22.72 26.94 -17.06
N PRO A 161 23.22 26.59 -15.86
CA PRO A 161 23.82 27.55 -14.95
C PRO A 161 25.06 28.17 -15.58
N ARG A 162 25.30 29.47 -15.27
CA ARG A 162 26.51 30.18 -15.67
C ARG A 162 27.75 29.59 -15.03
N GLU A 163 28.89 29.69 -15.74
CA GLU A 163 30.22 29.24 -15.27
C GLU A 163 30.26 27.79 -14.77
N SER A 164 29.26 26.99 -15.13
CA SER A 164 29.12 25.61 -14.70
C SER A 164 29.88 24.64 -15.59
N LYS A 165 30.09 23.45 -15.09
CA LYS A 165 30.58 22.30 -15.87
C LYS A 165 29.66 22.01 -17.07
N LEU A 166 28.33 22.20 -16.92
CA LEU A 166 27.33 22.01 -17.96
C LEU A 166 27.51 22.96 -19.13
N GLU A 167 27.92 24.20 -18.87
CA GLU A 167 28.24 25.19 -19.92
C GLU A 167 29.41 24.69 -20.80
N LYS A 168 30.41 24.04 -20.20
CA LYS A 168 31.53 23.46 -20.94
C LYS A 168 31.12 22.25 -21.77
N LEU A 169 30.19 21.41 -21.25
CA LEU A 169 29.66 20.26 -21.94
C LEU A 169 28.76 20.64 -23.13
N SER A 170 28.17 21.83 -23.13
CA SER A 170 27.31 22.34 -24.21
C SER A 170 28.07 23.06 -25.35
N GLY A 171 29.39 22.92 -25.41
CA GLY A 171 30.24 23.69 -26.34
C GLY A 171 30.04 23.44 -27.83
N ASN A 172 29.38 22.37 -28.27
CA ASN A 172 29.19 22.00 -29.69
C ASN A 172 27.69 21.71 -29.99
N ILE A 173 26.81 22.64 -29.66
CA ILE A 173 25.37 22.50 -29.95
C ILE A 173 24.97 23.40 -31.13
N ASP A 174 24.00 22.94 -31.93
CA ASP A 174 23.47 23.71 -33.08
C ASP A 174 22.33 24.65 -32.69
N CYS A 175 21.90 24.63 -31.40
CA CYS A 175 20.82 25.45 -30.89
C CYS A 175 21.33 26.59 -29.97
N GLU A 176 20.43 27.46 -29.51
CA GLU A 176 20.76 28.53 -28.59
C GLU A 176 21.26 28.03 -27.23
N LEU A 177 22.39 28.56 -26.73
CA LEU A 177 22.85 28.33 -25.36
C LEU A 177 22.43 29.50 -24.47
N VAL A 178 21.52 29.26 -23.54
CA VAL A 178 21.05 30.26 -22.57
C VAL A 178 21.74 30.03 -21.22
N ARG A 179 22.58 31.02 -20.84
CA ARG A 179 23.32 31.06 -19.56
C ARG A 179 22.53 31.87 -18.56
N ALA A 180 21.68 31.23 -17.82
CA ALA A 180 20.56 31.95 -17.27
C ALA A 180 20.55 32.12 -15.76
N PHE A 181 21.21 31.29 -15.00
CA PHE A 181 21.21 31.37 -13.53
C PHE A 181 22.57 30.95 -12.99
N GLU A 182 22.91 31.43 -11.82
CA GLU A 182 24.10 30.98 -11.10
C GLU A 182 23.74 29.71 -10.33
N THR A 183 24.70 28.74 -10.26
CA THR A 183 24.59 27.68 -9.30
C THR A 183 24.69 28.27 -7.92
N ALA A 184 23.73 27.98 -7.05
CA ALA A 184 23.76 28.45 -5.69
C ALA A 184 25.02 27.99 -4.98
N PRO A 185 25.92 28.88 -4.55
CA PRO A 185 27.12 28.51 -3.80
C PRO A 185 26.80 28.04 -2.39
N GLU A 186 25.62 28.43 -1.85
CA GLU A 186 25.15 28.10 -0.51
C GLU A 186 23.81 27.35 -0.55
N PRO A 187 23.59 26.40 0.38
CA PRO A 187 22.37 25.58 0.40
C PRO A 187 21.04 26.36 0.49
N ALA A 188 21.02 27.49 1.19
CA ALA A 188 19.83 28.34 1.31
C ALA A 188 19.32 28.90 -0.03
N GLU A 189 20.18 28.92 -1.04
CA GLU A 189 19.88 29.50 -2.36
C GLU A 189 19.32 28.49 -3.37
N PHE A 190 19.19 27.17 -3.00
CA PHE A 190 18.72 26.16 -3.93
C PHE A 190 17.30 26.42 -4.45
N MET A 191 16.38 26.88 -3.58
CA MET A 191 15.02 27.25 -4.01
C MET A 191 15.04 28.44 -4.94
N GLU A 192 15.92 29.41 -4.70
CA GLU A 192 16.10 30.54 -5.56
C GLU A 192 16.72 30.17 -6.91
N SER A 193 17.72 29.29 -6.91
CA SER A 193 18.29 28.71 -8.11
C SER A 193 17.25 27.97 -8.95
N ASN A 194 16.41 27.13 -8.31
CA ASN A 194 15.29 26.44 -8.98
C ASN A 194 14.29 27.45 -9.56
N ARG A 195 13.92 28.51 -8.83
CA ARG A 195 13.05 29.59 -9.31
C ARG A 195 13.64 30.30 -10.51
N ASN A 196 14.93 30.65 -10.48
CA ASN A 196 15.61 31.31 -11.58
C ASN A 196 15.68 30.42 -12.82
N ALA A 197 15.89 29.08 -12.65
CA ALA A 197 15.79 28.11 -13.73
C ALA A 197 14.39 28.07 -14.35
N VAL A 198 13.33 28.12 -13.52
CA VAL A 198 11.93 28.20 -13.98
C VAL A 198 11.67 29.48 -14.79
N ILE A 199 12.06 30.63 -14.27
CA ILE A 199 11.86 31.91 -14.93
C ILE A 199 12.54 31.91 -16.29
N THR A 200 13.81 31.47 -16.34
CA THR A 200 14.56 31.42 -17.59
C THR A 200 13.98 30.42 -18.58
N THR A 201 13.56 29.26 -18.12
CA THR A 201 12.91 28.28 -19.00
C THR A 201 11.63 28.83 -19.61
N ALA A 202 10.77 29.50 -18.81
CA ALA A 202 9.55 30.10 -19.31
C ALA A 202 9.84 31.24 -20.33
N GLN A 203 10.83 32.09 -20.05
CA GLN A 203 11.29 33.15 -20.97
C GLN A 203 11.80 32.55 -22.29
N THR A 204 12.57 31.46 -22.23
CA THR A 204 13.05 30.73 -23.42
C THR A 204 11.90 30.11 -24.22
N MET A 205 10.79 29.74 -23.58
CA MET A 205 9.55 29.36 -24.24
C MET A 205 8.75 30.52 -24.83
N GLY A 206 9.15 31.77 -24.55
CA GLY A 206 8.42 32.98 -24.93
C GLY A 206 7.22 33.31 -24.03
N ILE A 207 7.23 32.82 -22.79
CA ILE A 207 6.12 32.99 -21.85
C ILE A 207 6.55 33.91 -20.70
N ASP A 208 5.79 34.97 -20.47
CA ASP A 208 6.00 35.88 -19.35
C ASP A 208 5.33 35.34 -18.09
N ILE A 209 6.15 35.10 -17.05
CA ILE A 209 5.71 34.69 -15.72
C ILE A 209 6.16 35.66 -14.62
N SER A 210 6.53 36.91 -14.99
CA SER A 210 7.03 37.93 -14.05
C SER A 210 6.01 38.30 -12.95
N GLY A 211 4.72 38.11 -13.24
CA GLY A 211 3.63 38.35 -12.28
C GLY A 211 3.32 37.20 -11.31
N VAL A 212 4.03 36.09 -11.41
CA VAL A 212 3.77 34.89 -10.57
C VAL A 212 4.40 35.09 -9.18
N ASP A 213 3.58 34.92 -8.15
CA ASP A 213 4.00 34.95 -6.75
C ASP A 213 4.43 33.55 -6.28
N PHE A 214 5.70 33.23 -6.40
CA PHE A 214 6.27 31.92 -6.03
C PHE A 214 6.15 31.54 -4.54
N THR A 215 5.80 32.53 -3.66
CA THR A 215 5.54 32.22 -2.24
C THR A 215 4.27 31.36 -2.07
N LYS A 216 3.38 31.37 -3.06
CA LYS A 216 2.16 30.58 -3.10
C LYS A 216 2.34 29.18 -3.71
N PHE A 217 3.54 28.84 -4.17
CA PHE A 217 3.81 27.50 -4.66
C PHE A 217 3.60 26.48 -3.53
N PRO A 218 2.72 25.46 -3.71
CA PRO A 218 2.35 24.55 -2.62
C PRO A 218 3.50 23.64 -2.17
N GLY A 219 4.58 23.55 -2.96
CA GLY A 219 5.66 22.60 -2.75
C GLY A 219 5.36 21.22 -3.33
N MET A 220 6.35 20.36 -3.23
CA MET A 220 6.26 18.95 -3.62
C MET A 220 6.32 18.08 -2.39
N GLU A 221 5.50 17.02 -2.34
CA GLU A 221 5.56 16.02 -1.27
C GLU A 221 6.97 15.43 -1.16
N ARG A 222 7.40 15.15 0.07
CA ARG A 222 8.72 14.59 0.37
C ARG A 222 9.88 15.51 -0.07
N ARG A 223 9.66 16.81 -0.20
CA ARG A 223 10.69 17.82 -0.47
C ARG A 223 10.58 18.91 0.57
N GLN A 224 11.35 18.78 1.66
CA GLN A 224 11.29 19.65 2.84
C GLN A 224 9.87 19.80 3.40
N ALA A 225 9.09 18.70 3.34
CA ALA A 225 7.69 18.74 3.71
C ALA A 225 7.52 18.75 5.24
N VAL A 226 6.90 19.81 5.76
CA VAL A 226 6.55 19.91 7.18
C VAL A 226 5.28 19.13 7.45
N LEU A 227 5.38 18.04 8.22
CA LEU A 227 4.27 17.14 8.53
C LEU A 227 3.60 17.45 9.89
N PHE A 228 4.38 18.04 10.79
CA PHE A 228 3.92 18.51 12.10
C PHE A 228 4.73 19.71 12.52
N ASP A 229 4.06 20.72 13.06
CA ASP A 229 4.66 21.95 13.56
C ASP A 229 3.97 22.37 14.85
N SER A 230 4.75 22.49 15.91
CA SER A 230 4.34 23.01 17.20
C SER A 230 5.45 23.91 17.79
N LYS A 231 5.18 24.56 18.90
CA LYS A 231 6.16 25.42 19.57
C LYS A 231 7.47 24.68 19.89
N ASP A 232 7.38 23.40 20.27
CA ASP A 232 8.50 22.63 20.83
C ASP A 232 8.97 21.49 19.92
N GLN A 233 8.18 21.12 18.90
CA GLN A 233 8.48 20.00 18.01
C GLN A 233 8.11 20.30 16.57
N LEU A 234 9.04 19.99 15.67
CA LEU A 234 8.89 20.07 14.23
C LEU A 234 9.23 18.71 13.60
N VAL A 235 8.36 18.19 12.74
CA VAL A 235 8.61 16.98 11.94
C VAL A 235 8.68 17.34 10.47
N VAL A 236 9.83 17.06 9.87
CA VAL A 236 10.09 17.37 8.45
C VAL A 236 10.56 16.11 7.74
N GLU A 237 10.06 15.87 6.54
CA GLU A 237 10.58 14.82 5.67
C GLU A 237 11.23 15.38 4.42
N ASP A 238 12.31 14.72 3.98
CA ASP A 238 12.96 15.04 2.71
C ASP A 238 13.40 13.76 1.97
N TYR A 239 13.27 13.80 0.66
CA TYR A 239 13.64 12.71 -0.24
C TYR A 239 15.16 12.62 -0.48
N ALA A 240 15.96 13.52 0.10
CA ALA A 240 17.41 13.56 -0.04
C ALA A 240 18.03 12.18 0.23
N HIS A 241 18.85 11.73 -0.70
CA HIS A 241 19.46 10.40 -0.67
C HIS A 241 20.86 10.37 -1.31
N HIS A 242 21.36 11.52 -1.75
CA HIS A 242 22.72 11.76 -2.18
C HIS A 242 23.41 12.70 -1.18
N PRO A 243 24.74 12.57 -0.91
CA PRO A 243 25.44 13.42 0.05
C PRO A 243 25.21 14.91 -0.16
N ALA A 244 25.27 15.40 -1.42
CA ALA A 244 25.08 16.81 -1.74
C ALA A 244 23.65 17.33 -1.37
N GLU A 245 22.60 16.48 -1.58
CA GLU A 245 21.23 16.81 -1.17
C GLU A 245 21.11 16.89 0.35
N ILE A 246 21.70 15.91 1.05
CA ILE A 246 21.69 15.85 2.53
C ILE A 246 22.39 17.08 3.11
N ARG A 247 23.56 17.43 2.59
CA ARG A 247 24.29 18.64 2.97
C ARG A 247 23.39 19.86 2.88
N SER A 248 22.78 20.08 1.71
CA SER A 248 21.91 21.21 1.46
C SER A 248 20.73 21.24 2.44
N PHE A 249 20.06 20.11 2.60
CA PHE A 249 18.90 19.99 3.48
C PHE A 249 19.27 20.29 4.95
N LEU A 250 20.30 19.65 5.49
CA LEU A 250 20.66 19.82 6.91
C LEU A 250 21.16 21.24 7.21
N LYS A 251 21.96 21.83 6.31
CA LYS A 251 22.40 23.23 6.47
C LYS A 251 21.23 24.20 6.46
N ASN A 252 20.28 24.05 5.54
CA ASN A 252 19.07 24.89 5.52
C ASN A 252 18.28 24.76 6.82
N ARG A 253 18.06 23.53 7.32
CA ARG A 253 17.35 23.31 8.60
C ARG A 253 18.09 23.92 9.77
N ARG A 254 19.42 23.89 9.78
CA ARG A 254 20.24 24.51 10.84
C ARG A 254 20.13 26.04 10.80
N GLN A 255 20.11 26.63 9.60
CA GLN A 255 19.96 28.09 9.43
C GLN A 255 18.56 28.58 9.81
N ASP A 256 17.51 27.87 9.39
CA ASP A 256 16.12 28.23 9.66
C ASP A 256 15.76 28.10 11.16
N PHE A 257 16.39 27.13 11.84
CA PHE A 257 16.07 26.78 13.23
C PHE A 257 17.33 26.61 14.09
N PRO A 258 18.15 27.66 14.27
CA PRO A 258 19.47 27.55 14.92
C PRO A 258 19.40 27.17 16.40
N GLY A 259 18.24 27.36 17.05
CA GLY A 259 18.03 27.04 18.47
C GLY A 259 17.46 25.64 18.73
N HIS A 260 17.10 24.89 17.69
CA HIS A 260 16.51 23.57 17.83
C HIS A 260 17.57 22.48 17.87
N LEU A 261 17.31 21.45 18.67
CA LEU A 261 18.04 20.18 18.59
C LEU A 261 17.67 19.50 17.25
N MET A 262 18.67 19.17 16.45
CA MET A 262 18.48 18.52 15.15
C MET A 262 18.68 17.01 15.30
N LYS A 263 17.59 16.24 15.35
CA LYS A 263 17.59 14.78 15.33
C LYS A 263 17.27 14.28 13.93
N VAL A 264 18.17 13.52 13.34
CA VAL A 264 18.03 12.97 12.00
C VAL A 264 17.78 11.48 12.09
N LEU A 265 16.71 11.00 11.44
CA LEU A 265 16.54 9.60 11.06
C LEU A 265 16.87 9.48 9.58
N PHE A 266 17.91 8.71 9.25
CA PHE A 266 18.38 8.53 7.88
C PHE A 266 18.14 7.09 7.40
N GLN A 267 17.54 6.96 6.20
CA GLN A 267 17.45 5.68 5.51
C GLN A 267 18.36 5.65 4.30
N PRO A 268 19.50 4.92 4.33
CA PRO A 268 20.34 4.72 3.16
C PRO A 268 19.53 4.06 2.03
N HIS A 269 19.74 4.50 0.79
CA HIS A 269 19.00 4.01 -0.37
C HIS A 269 19.94 3.42 -1.41
N ARG A 270 19.79 2.11 -1.71
CA ARG A 270 20.64 1.23 -2.52
C ARG A 270 21.98 0.91 -1.85
N TYR A 271 22.33 -0.36 -1.85
CA TYR A 271 23.62 -0.84 -1.32
C TYR A 271 24.79 -0.27 -2.09
N SER A 272 24.70 -0.25 -3.43
CA SER A 272 25.73 0.28 -4.31
C SER A 272 26.08 1.75 -4.01
N ARG A 273 25.06 2.60 -3.83
CA ARG A 273 25.23 4.03 -3.49
C ARG A 273 25.79 4.19 -2.09
N THR A 274 25.24 3.49 -1.11
CA THR A 274 25.68 3.57 0.30
C THR A 274 27.15 3.22 0.41
N LYS A 275 27.61 2.16 -0.27
CA LYS A 275 29.01 1.75 -0.35
C LYS A 275 29.89 2.81 -1.03
N ALA A 276 29.47 3.31 -2.20
CA ALA A 276 30.27 4.27 -2.99
C ALA A 276 30.49 5.61 -2.27
N PHE A 277 29.51 6.06 -1.49
CA PHE A 277 29.51 7.37 -0.83
C PHE A 277 29.56 7.30 0.70
N ALA A 278 29.99 6.17 1.29
CA ALA A 278 29.96 5.96 2.75
C ALA A 278 30.66 7.10 3.53
N SER A 279 31.84 7.51 3.12
CA SER A 279 32.60 8.60 3.77
C SER A 279 31.92 9.95 3.62
N SER A 280 31.38 10.25 2.43
CA SER A 280 30.66 11.51 2.20
C SER A 280 29.34 11.57 2.99
N PHE A 281 28.61 10.46 3.08
CA PHE A 281 27.43 10.38 3.96
C PHE A 281 27.78 10.65 5.41
N ALA A 282 28.87 10.04 5.91
CA ALA A 282 29.32 10.25 7.28
C ALA A 282 29.71 11.70 7.56
N GLU A 283 30.34 12.38 6.60
CA GLU A 283 30.69 13.80 6.67
C GLU A 283 29.42 14.67 6.75
N GLU A 284 28.47 14.50 5.82
CA GLU A 284 27.29 15.36 5.74
C GLU A 284 26.32 15.13 6.91
N LEU A 285 26.13 13.88 7.32
CA LEU A 285 25.31 13.53 8.48
C LEU A 285 25.91 14.02 9.79
N SER A 286 27.18 14.43 9.82
CA SER A 286 27.81 15.00 11.00
C SER A 286 27.25 16.36 11.42
N GLU A 287 26.47 17.03 10.60
CA GLU A 287 25.71 18.25 10.95
C GLU A 287 24.59 17.97 11.97
N ALA A 288 24.12 16.72 12.09
CA ALA A 288 23.09 16.34 13.07
C ALA A 288 23.61 16.39 14.51
N ASP A 289 22.76 16.80 15.45
CA ASP A 289 23.07 16.68 16.88
C ASP A 289 22.91 15.22 17.34
N GLU A 290 21.86 14.54 16.84
CA GLU A 290 21.60 13.12 17.03
C GLU A 290 21.27 12.46 15.71
N LEU A 291 21.84 11.26 15.47
CA LEU A 291 21.61 10.49 14.26
C LEU A 291 21.10 9.10 14.61
N GLN A 292 20.00 8.72 14.01
CA GLN A 292 19.42 7.39 14.00
C GLN A 292 19.32 6.89 12.55
N LEU A 293 19.31 5.58 12.36
CA LEU A 293 19.25 5.00 11.02
C LEU A 293 18.10 3.98 10.92
N MET A 294 17.65 3.79 9.69
CA MET A 294 16.87 2.63 9.27
C MET A 294 17.77 1.68 8.47
N PRO A 295 17.43 0.39 8.36
CA PRO A 295 18.09 -0.52 7.44
C PRO A 295 18.12 0.03 6.01
N THR A 296 19.22 -0.24 5.29
CA THR A 296 19.36 0.21 3.90
C THR A 296 18.21 -0.31 3.03
N TYR A 297 17.52 0.60 2.35
CA TYR A 297 16.50 0.25 1.37
C TYR A 297 17.16 -0.21 0.06
N GLY A 298 17.13 -1.51 -0.19
CA GLY A 298 17.88 -2.13 -1.28
C GLY A 298 17.37 -1.84 -2.70
N ALA A 299 16.14 -1.32 -2.88
CA ALA A 299 15.56 -0.96 -4.19
C ALA A 299 15.74 -2.04 -5.27
N PHE A 300 15.52 -3.32 -4.92
CA PHE A 300 15.69 -4.51 -5.76
C PHE A 300 17.14 -4.91 -6.07
N GLU A 301 18.14 -4.25 -5.49
CA GLU A 301 19.53 -4.69 -5.54
C GLU A 301 19.74 -5.98 -4.73
N LYS A 302 20.75 -6.74 -5.08
CA LYS A 302 21.20 -7.85 -4.23
C LYS A 302 21.83 -7.28 -2.95
N TYR A 303 21.61 -7.97 -1.85
CA TYR A 303 22.21 -7.63 -0.57
C TYR A 303 23.75 -7.55 -0.69
N ASP A 304 24.32 -6.44 -0.22
CA ASP A 304 25.77 -6.21 -0.15
C ASP A 304 26.12 -5.69 1.25
N THR A 305 26.95 -6.45 1.98
CA THR A 305 27.34 -6.14 3.36
C THR A 305 28.07 -4.82 3.52
N GLU A 306 28.78 -4.36 2.49
CA GLU A 306 29.52 -3.09 2.51
C GLU A 306 28.63 -1.87 2.27
N GLY A 307 27.40 -2.09 1.77
CA GLY A 307 26.41 -1.03 1.52
C GLY A 307 25.29 -0.95 2.57
N THR A 308 25.45 -1.60 3.72
CA THR A 308 24.42 -1.60 4.76
C THR A 308 24.50 -0.37 5.68
N ALA A 309 23.43 -0.13 6.43
CA ALA A 309 23.40 0.93 7.46
C ALA A 309 24.48 0.69 8.54
N GLU A 310 24.73 -0.58 8.91
CA GLU A 310 25.77 -0.98 9.86
C GLU A 310 27.17 -0.59 9.35
N SER A 311 27.41 -0.81 8.06
CA SER A 311 28.68 -0.39 7.41
C SER A 311 28.83 1.13 7.46
N LEU A 312 27.75 1.88 7.24
CA LEU A 312 27.75 3.34 7.33
C LEU A 312 28.06 3.83 8.75
N VAL A 313 27.48 3.21 9.79
CA VAL A 313 27.76 3.55 11.20
C VAL A 313 29.25 3.46 11.49
N GLY A 314 29.96 2.47 10.89
CA GLY A 314 31.41 2.33 11.02
C GLY A 314 32.20 3.54 10.54
N ASN A 315 31.69 4.32 9.62
CA ASN A 315 32.33 5.52 9.04
C ASN A 315 31.98 6.83 9.78
N LEU A 316 30.98 6.81 10.68
CA LEU A 316 30.54 8.01 11.40
C LEU A 316 31.63 8.52 12.35
N PRO A 317 31.69 9.83 12.62
CA PRO A 317 32.55 10.39 13.65
C PRO A 317 32.19 9.83 15.02
N PRO A 318 33.16 9.71 15.95
CA PRO A 318 32.94 9.10 17.28
C PRO A 318 31.74 9.67 18.03
N ARG A 319 31.48 10.95 17.92
CA ARG A 319 30.36 11.66 18.56
C ARG A 319 29.00 11.05 18.19
N LEU A 320 28.78 10.76 16.92
CA LEU A 320 27.52 10.19 16.44
C LEU A 320 27.50 8.67 16.54
N ARG A 321 28.65 8.00 16.28
CA ARG A 321 28.78 6.55 16.29
C ARG A 321 28.35 5.91 17.61
N GLN A 322 28.64 6.55 18.75
CA GLN A 322 28.33 6.03 20.07
C GLN A 322 26.82 5.94 20.34
N ASN A 323 26.02 6.81 19.70
CA ASN A 323 24.59 6.94 19.95
C ASN A 323 23.75 6.60 18.72
N ALA A 324 24.37 6.25 17.59
CA ALA A 324 23.66 5.87 16.37
C ALA A 324 23.10 4.46 16.53
N GLU A 325 21.77 4.34 16.53
CA GLU A 325 21.06 3.06 16.54
C GLU A 325 20.37 2.84 15.18
N ILE A 326 20.23 1.57 14.79
CA ILE A 326 19.49 1.15 13.61
C ILE A 326 18.16 0.58 14.08
N HIS A 327 17.05 1.17 13.62
CA HIS A 327 15.72 0.80 14.05
C HIS A 327 14.97 0.08 12.95
N GLU A 328 14.39 -1.08 13.26
CA GLU A 328 13.51 -1.87 12.39
C GLU A 328 12.03 -1.75 12.78
N ASP A 329 11.75 -1.34 14.01
CA ASP A 329 10.40 -1.16 14.56
C ASP A 329 10.09 0.31 14.81
N PHE A 330 8.97 0.78 14.26
CA PHE A 330 8.58 2.19 14.36
C PHE A 330 8.25 2.61 15.81
N LEU A 331 7.51 1.78 16.57
CA LEU A 331 7.13 2.16 17.93
C LEU A 331 8.32 2.16 18.89
N GLU A 332 9.29 1.24 18.70
CA GLU A 332 10.54 1.28 19.45
C GLU A 332 11.28 2.58 19.19
N PHE A 333 11.45 2.95 17.91
CA PHE A 333 12.04 4.24 17.52
C PHE A 333 11.27 5.42 18.14
N TYR A 334 9.93 5.46 17.98
CA TYR A 334 9.09 6.55 18.45
C TYR A 334 9.24 6.75 19.97
N ASN A 335 9.13 5.69 20.75
CA ASN A 335 9.23 5.74 22.22
C ASN A 335 10.61 6.19 22.70
N LYS A 336 11.69 5.82 22.00
CA LYS A 336 13.05 6.25 22.36
C LYS A 336 13.35 7.69 21.92
N SER A 337 12.76 8.15 20.82
CA SER A 337 13.22 9.36 20.13
C SER A 337 12.28 10.54 20.26
N CYS A 338 10.98 10.30 20.53
CA CYS A 338 9.94 11.32 20.44
C CYS A 338 9.17 11.54 21.74
N ALA A 339 9.28 10.66 22.73
CA ALA A 339 8.54 10.77 23.99
C ALA A 339 8.84 12.10 24.70
N GLU A 340 7.80 12.80 25.16
CA GLU A 340 7.86 14.18 25.68
C GLU A 340 8.82 14.36 26.88
N ASP A 341 9.12 13.32 27.63
CA ASP A 341 9.96 13.40 28.86
C ASP A 341 11.45 13.71 28.61
N SER A 342 11.89 13.76 27.34
CA SER A 342 13.31 13.92 26.97
C SER A 342 13.66 15.30 26.41
N ILE A 343 12.71 16.22 26.26
CA ILE A 343 12.92 17.44 25.47
C ILE A 343 13.27 18.63 26.36
N SER A 344 14.56 18.92 26.48
CA SER A 344 15.09 20.12 27.17
C SER A 344 15.19 21.36 26.25
N LYS A 345 15.08 21.18 24.94
CA LYS A 345 15.14 22.24 23.91
C LYS A 345 14.13 21.94 22.79
N PRO A 346 13.66 22.95 22.05
CA PRO A 346 12.87 22.71 20.84
C PRO A 346 13.56 21.71 19.91
N LEU A 347 12.81 20.75 19.40
CA LEU A 347 13.31 19.63 18.62
C LEU A 347 12.82 19.69 17.17
N GLN A 348 13.71 19.55 16.20
CA GLN A 348 13.35 19.20 14.84
C GLN A 348 13.74 17.77 14.54
N MET A 349 12.76 16.97 14.16
CA MET A 349 12.94 15.59 13.70
C MET A 349 12.95 15.58 12.19
N LEU A 350 14.06 15.20 11.60
CA LEU A 350 14.30 15.19 10.16
C LEU A 350 14.34 13.75 9.66
N PHE A 351 13.39 13.39 8.81
CA PHE A 351 13.31 12.09 8.16
C PHE A 351 13.89 12.19 6.75
N VAL A 352 15.02 11.55 6.52
CA VAL A 352 15.82 11.76 5.31
C VAL A 352 16.03 10.46 4.56
N GLY A 353 15.58 10.39 3.29
CA GLY A 353 15.78 9.22 2.44
C GLY A 353 14.71 8.99 1.38
N ALA A 354 15.06 8.19 0.37
CA ALA A 354 14.20 7.89 -0.79
C ALA A 354 13.44 6.54 -0.68
N GLY A 355 13.61 5.81 0.41
CA GLY A 355 12.95 4.54 0.67
C GLY A 355 11.56 4.71 1.30
N ASN A 356 11.24 3.87 2.29
CA ASN A 356 9.96 3.87 3.00
C ASN A 356 9.96 4.67 4.31
N ILE A 357 10.95 5.52 4.50
CA ILE A 357 11.08 6.40 5.66
C ILE A 357 9.93 7.41 5.78
N ASP A 358 9.31 7.81 4.65
CA ASP A 358 8.12 8.65 4.59
C ASP A 358 6.95 8.11 5.42
N ARG A 359 6.86 6.79 5.56
CA ARG A 359 5.86 6.14 6.40
C ARG A 359 6.10 6.44 7.88
N TRP A 360 7.36 6.38 8.30
CA TRP A 360 7.75 6.70 9.68
C TRP A 360 7.59 8.18 9.99
N ALA A 361 7.95 9.06 9.05
CA ALA A 361 7.71 10.50 9.17
C ALA A 361 6.22 10.80 9.37
N SER A 362 5.37 10.23 8.51
CA SER A 362 3.91 10.41 8.60
C SER A 362 3.34 9.79 9.87
N ALA A 363 3.84 8.63 10.31
CA ALA A 363 3.39 7.98 11.54
C ALA A 363 3.80 8.80 12.77
N THR A 364 5.02 9.35 12.81
CA THR A 364 5.49 10.25 13.86
C THR A 364 4.59 11.48 13.98
N ALA A 365 4.34 12.16 12.86
CA ALA A 365 3.44 13.31 12.83
C ALA A 365 2.02 12.95 13.29
N SER A 366 1.54 11.75 12.95
CA SER A 366 0.22 11.26 13.35
C SER A 366 0.14 10.95 14.84
N MET A 367 1.18 10.36 15.42
CA MET A 367 1.30 10.10 16.86
C MET A 367 1.28 11.41 17.64
N LEU A 368 2.08 12.41 17.23
CA LEU A 368 2.14 13.73 17.88
C LEU A 368 0.78 14.44 17.78
N LYS A 369 0.10 14.40 16.63
CA LYS A 369 -1.27 14.95 16.49
C LYS A 369 -2.27 14.25 17.40
N ALA A 370 -2.11 12.97 17.63
CA ALA A 370 -2.94 12.15 18.49
C ALA A 370 -2.52 12.17 19.97
N LYS A 371 -1.54 13.01 20.35
CA LYS A 371 -0.99 13.09 21.73
C LYS A 371 -0.57 11.70 22.22
N ASP A 372 0.24 11.01 21.44
CA ASP A 372 0.83 9.68 21.68
C ASP A 372 -0.16 8.50 21.78
N ASP A 373 -1.46 8.75 21.52
CA ASP A 373 -2.44 7.65 21.40
C ASP A 373 -2.38 7.01 20.01
N ARG A 374 -1.69 5.87 19.91
CA ARG A 374 -1.56 5.11 18.66
C ARG A 374 -2.89 4.71 18.01
N PHE A 375 -3.93 4.48 18.83
CA PHE A 375 -5.26 4.14 18.29
C PHE A 375 -5.95 5.33 17.64
N SER A 376 -5.73 6.53 18.14
CA SER A 376 -6.22 7.77 17.50
C SER A 376 -5.31 8.22 16.36
N ALA A 377 -4.01 7.90 16.42
CA ALA A 377 -3.05 8.23 15.37
C ALA A 377 -3.39 7.60 14.00
N ILE A 378 -4.10 6.46 13.98
CA ILE A 378 -4.52 5.79 12.74
C ILE A 378 -5.37 6.71 11.85
N GLU A 379 -6.23 7.54 12.42
CA GLU A 379 -7.09 8.48 11.68
C GLU A 379 -6.25 9.53 10.96
N TYR A 380 -5.28 10.12 11.66
CA TYR A 380 -4.35 11.10 11.07
C TYR A 380 -3.45 10.47 10.01
N TYR A 381 -2.96 9.25 10.25
CA TYR A 381 -2.12 8.54 9.30
C TYR A 381 -2.86 8.17 8.02
N LEU A 382 -4.12 7.77 8.11
CA LEU A 382 -4.94 7.35 6.99
C LEU A 382 -5.63 8.51 6.25
N GLY A 383 -5.70 9.70 6.82
CA GLY A 383 -6.53 10.83 6.34
C GLY A 383 -6.54 11.02 4.82
N ASN A 384 -5.35 11.18 4.19
CA ASN A 384 -5.23 11.36 2.74
C ASN A 384 -4.81 10.09 1.98
N ARG A 385 -4.77 8.92 2.64
CA ARG A 385 -4.30 7.65 2.06
C ARG A 385 -5.43 6.74 1.61
N LEU A 386 -6.64 7.00 2.07
CA LEU A 386 -7.84 6.27 1.71
C LEU A 386 -8.61 7.00 0.61
N SER A 387 -9.26 6.23 -0.27
CA SER A 387 -10.21 6.81 -1.23
C SER A 387 -11.42 7.41 -0.50
N GLU A 388 -12.04 8.44 -1.09
CA GLU A 388 -13.24 9.11 -0.53
C GLU A 388 -14.38 8.12 -0.21
N ASP A 389 -14.51 7.07 -1.00
CA ASP A 389 -15.53 6.02 -0.81
C ASP A 389 -15.14 4.99 0.27
N CYS A 390 -13.92 4.98 0.79
CA CYS A 390 -13.50 4.07 1.83
C CYS A 390 -14.12 4.46 3.17
N LEU A 391 -14.94 3.56 3.74
CA LEU A 391 -15.48 3.78 5.07
C LEU A 391 -14.41 3.50 6.12
N LEU A 392 -14.15 4.46 7.00
CA LEU A 392 -13.43 4.30 8.25
C LEU A 392 -14.30 4.86 9.37
N SER A 393 -14.61 4.05 10.38
CA SER A 393 -15.53 4.41 11.46
C SER A 393 -14.97 3.98 12.81
N ALA A 394 -15.01 4.86 13.80
CA ALA A 394 -14.66 4.54 15.18
C ALA A 394 -15.88 3.95 15.91
N TYR A 395 -15.65 3.03 16.83
CA TYR A 395 -16.65 2.43 17.72
C TYR A 395 -17.86 1.81 16.98
N GLU A 396 -17.61 1.21 15.82
CA GLU A 396 -18.67 0.57 15.02
C GLU A 396 -19.19 -0.69 15.71
N SER A 397 -20.51 -0.79 15.91
CA SER A 397 -21.15 -1.96 16.50
C SER A 397 -21.00 -3.21 15.63
N LEU A 398 -20.38 -4.25 16.17
CA LEU A 398 -20.11 -5.50 15.46
C LEU A 398 -21.26 -6.50 15.57
N GLY A 399 -22.11 -6.43 16.57
CA GLY A 399 -23.28 -7.30 16.70
C GLY A 399 -24.13 -7.31 15.43
N SER A 400 -24.44 -6.15 14.88
CA SER A 400 -25.20 -6.00 13.61
C SER A 400 -24.46 -6.48 12.36
N LYS A 401 -23.16 -6.75 12.46
CA LYS A 401 -22.31 -7.22 11.35
C LYS A 401 -22.14 -8.74 11.34
N THR A 402 -22.64 -9.45 12.36
CA THR A 402 -22.57 -10.92 12.49
C THR A 402 -23.95 -11.54 12.36
N THR A 403 -24.00 -12.87 12.14
CA THR A 403 -25.28 -13.60 12.06
C THR A 403 -25.81 -13.99 13.43
N MET A 404 -24.99 -14.00 14.46
CA MET A 404 -25.41 -14.25 15.85
C MET A 404 -26.07 -13.02 16.48
N GLY A 405 -25.69 -11.84 16.05
CA GLY A 405 -26.27 -10.59 16.53
C GLY A 405 -25.84 -10.18 17.94
N VAL A 406 -24.68 -10.67 18.43
CA VAL A 406 -24.13 -10.34 19.76
C VAL A 406 -22.79 -9.63 19.67
N GLY A 407 -22.40 -8.95 20.73
CA GLY A 407 -21.08 -8.35 20.95
C GLY A 407 -21.01 -6.84 20.79
N GLY A 408 -19.92 -6.29 21.33
CA GLY A 408 -19.64 -4.87 21.40
C GLY A 408 -19.11 -4.26 20.11
N ALA A 409 -18.48 -3.10 20.24
CA ALA A 409 -17.97 -2.32 19.11
C ALA A 409 -16.50 -2.65 18.77
N ALA A 410 -16.13 -2.44 17.52
CA ALA A 410 -14.70 -2.35 17.14
C ALA A 410 -14.17 -0.95 17.47
N ARG A 411 -12.93 -0.86 17.95
CA ARG A 411 -12.27 0.46 18.11
C ARG A 411 -12.24 1.18 16.76
N TRP A 412 -11.89 0.43 15.68
CA TRP A 412 -11.97 0.90 14.31
C TRP A 412 -12.59 -0.15 13.41
N TYR A 413 -13.39 0.32 12.45
CA TYR A 413 -14.01 -0.51 11.43
C TYR A 413 -13.79 0.13 10.05
N ALA A 414 -13.38 -0.66 9.06
CA ALA A 414 -13.14 -0.16 7.72
C ALA A 414 -13.75 -1.05 6.62
N GLU A 415 -14.27 -0.41 5.57
CA GLU A 415 -14.68 -1.06 4.31
C GLU A 415 -13.85 -0.50 3.16
N PRO A 416 -12.65 -1.07 2.86
CA PRO A 416 -11.82 -0.65 1.74
C PRO A 416 -12.57 -0.84 0.42
N ARG A 417 -12.38 0.07 -0.55
CA ARG A 417 -12.98 0.00 -1.89
C ARG A 417 -12.01 -0.49 -2.94
N SER A 418 -10.74 -0.48 -2.62
CA SER A 418 -9.64 -0.85 -3.52
C SER A 418 -8.54 -1.62 -2.79
N LEU A 419 -7.64 -2.22 -3.56
CA LEU A 419 -6.42 -2.83 -3.01
C LEU A 419 -5.51 -1.76 -2.38
N VAL A 420 -5.54 -0.54 -2.88
CA VAL A 420 -4.76 0.59 -2.33
C VAL A 420 -5.25 0.91 -0.93
N ASP A 421 -6.57 1.03 -0.72
CA ASP A 421 -7.15 1.25 0.61
C ASP A 421 -6.80 0.10 1.57
N LEU A 422 -6.94 -1.15 1.10
CA LEU A 422 -6.63 -2.32 1.92
C LEU A 422 -5.18 -2.31 2.38
N ARG A 423 -4.24 -2.01 1.49
CA ARG A 423 -2.81 -1.91 1.81
C ARG A 423 -2.52 -0.77 2.79
N ALA A 424 -3.15 0.40 2.60
CA ALA A 424 -2.99 1.53 3.53
C ALA A 424 -3.47 1.20 4.95
N LEU A 425 -4.63 0.51 5.07
CA LEU A 425 -5.15 0.04 6.35
C LEU A 425 -4.22 -0.97 7.03
N ILE A 426 -3.67 -1.91 6.28
CA ILE A 426 -2.72 -2.92 6.79
C ILE A 426 -1.44 -2.23 7.26
N GLU A 427 -0.88 -1.35 6.44
CA GLU A 427 0.34 -0.60 6.73
C GLU A 427 0.19 0.25 8.01
N ALA A 428 -0.93 0.95 8.16
CA ALA A 428 -1.21 1.72 9.36
C ALA A 428 -1.25 0.84 10.62
N CYS A 429 -1.88 -0.35 10.51
CA CYS A 429 -1.92 -1.30 11.61
C CYS A 429 -0.55 -1.85 11.97
N ASP A 430 0.29 -2.16 10.96
CA ASP A 430 1.64 -2.68 11.19
C ASP A 430 2.53 -1.64 11.85
N LEU A 431 2.55 -0.41 11.33
CA LEU A 431 3.34 0.69 11.88
C LEU A 431 2.93 1.06 13.31
N LEU A 432 1.63 1.20 13.56
CA LEU A 432 1.11 1.60 14.86
C LEU A 432 0.86 0.41 15.80
N SER A 433 1.28 -0.81 15.41
CA SER A 433 1.04 -2.07 16.14
C SER A 433 -0.41 -2.21 16.62
N ILE A 434 -1.37 -1.89 15.75
CA ILE A 434 -2.79 -2.02 16.01
C ILE A 434 -3.25 -3.41 15.57
N PRO A 435 -3.88 -4.21 16.46
CA PRO A 435 -4.43 -5.50 16.09
C PRO A 435 -5.46 -5.35 14.98
N ARG A 436 -5.45 -6.26 13.99
CA ARG A 436 -6.45 -6.24 12.92
C ARG A 436 -7.06 -7.61 12.66
N VAL A 437 -8.28 -7.61 12.15
CA VAL A 437 -8.99 -8.83 11.77
C VAL A 437 -9.84 -8.60 10.51
N MET A 438 -9.89 -9.62 9.64
CA MET A 438 -10.77 -9.62 8.48
C MET A 438 -12.14 -10.17 8.87
N LEU A 439 -13.21 -9.44 8.54
CA LEU A 439 -14.58 -9.84 8.82
C LEU A 439 -15.34 -10.10 7.51
N GLY A 440 -15.84 -11.32 7.33
CA GLY A 440 -16.79 -11.66 6.28
C GLY A 440 -18.22 -11.29 6.68
N ARG A 441 -19.12 -12.29 6.73
CA ARG A 441 -20.49 -12.15 7.27
C ARG A 441 -20.59 -12.39 8.78
N GLY A 442 -19.50 -12.75 9.44
CA GLY A 442 -19.53 -13.12 10.85
C GLY A 442 -20.44 -14.31 11.15
N SER A 443 -20.52 -15.30 10.23
CA SER A 443 -21.41 -16.44 10.33
C SER A 443 -20.84 -17.63 11.11
N ASN A 444 -19.60 -17.54 11.50
CA ASN A 444 -18.90 -18.53 12.35
C ASN A 444 -18.08 -17.79 13.43
N LEU A 445 -18.66 -16.73 14.02
CA LEU A 445 -17.93 -15.84 14.91
C LEU A 445 -18.84 -15.31 16.01
N ILE A 446 -18.34 -15.32 17.23
CA ILE A 446 -18.88 -14.60 18.39
C ILE A 446 -18.00 -13.39 18.63
N VAL A 447 -18.60 -12.22 18.73
CA VAL A 447 -17.90 -10.98 19.10
C VAL A 447 -18.07 -10.80 20.62
N PRO A 448 -16.99 -10.61 21.38
CA PRO A 448 -17.07 -10.33 22.82
C PRO A 448 -17.92 -9.08 23.13
N ASP A 449 -18.54 -9.01 24.31
CA ASP A 449 -19.36 -7.86 24.70
C ASP A 449 -18.51 -6.59 24.88
N GLU A 450 -17.26 -6.72 25.29
CA GLU A 450 -16.26 -5.64 25.30
C GLU A 450 -15.85 -5.17 23.90
N GLY A 451 -16.19 -5.92 22.86
CA GLY A 451 -15.88 -5.60 21.47
C GLY A 451 -14.49 -6.03 21.04
N TYR A 452 -13.85 -5.24 20.14
CA TYR A 452 -12.52 -5.49 19.63
C TYR A 452 -11.66 -4.22 19.67
N SER A 453 -10.56 -4.27 20.37
CA SER A 453 -9.65 -3.13 20.60
C SER A 453 -8.74 -2.78 19.42
N GLY A 454 -9.02 -3.29 18.21
CA GLY A 454 -8.25 -3.06 16.99
C GLY A 454 -9.10 -2.61 15.82
N LEU A 455 -8.56 -2.85 14.60
CA LEU A 455 -9.22 -2.56 13.34
C LEU A 455 -9.92 -3.81 12.79
N VAL A 456 -11.23 -3.71 12.56
CA VAL A 456 -12.00 -4.72 11.80
C VAL A 456 -12.12 -4.27 10.35
N ILE A 457 -11.61 -5.08 9.43
CA ILE A 457 -11.64 -4.80 7.98
C ILE A 457 -12.67 -5.71 7.32
N ARG A 458 -13.59 -5.13 6.57
CA ARG A 458 -14.61 -5.88 5.81
C ARG A 458 -14.55 -5.55 4.34
N MET A 459 -14.17 -6.54 3.53
CA MET A 459 -14.11 -6.41 2.07
C MET A 459 -15.53 -6.46 1.50
N LYS A 460 -16.12 -5.27 1.26
CA LYS A 460 -17.49 -5.10 0.78
C LYS A 460 -17.52 -4.14 -0.42
N GLY A 461 -18.43 -4.39 -1.35
CA GLY A 461 -18.62 -3.55 -2.53
C GLY A 461 -18.20 -4.23 -3.83
N PRO A 462 -18.39 -3.54 -4.97
CA PRO A 462 -18.24 -4.14 -6.31
C PRO A 462 -16.84 -4.69 -6.60
N SER A 463 -15.79 -4.02 -6.11
CA SER A 463 -14.40 -4.46 -6.32
C SER A 463 -14.12 -5.83 -5.71
N TRP A 464 -14.73 -6.13 -4.55
CA TRP A 464 -14.49 -7.36 -3.79
C TRP A 464 -15.53 -8.45 -4.01
N SER A 465 -16.74 -8.12 -4.52
CA SER A 465 -17.81 -9.08 -4.73
C SER A 465 -18.06 -9.42 -6.19
N ARG A 466 -17.20 -8.98 -7.09
CA ARG A 466 -17.34 -9.25 -8.54
C ARG A 466 -17.27 -10.74 -8.83
N ILE A 467 -18.20 -11.20 -9.69
CA ILE A 467 -18.24 -12.56 -10.23
C ILE A 467 -18.13 -12.45 -11.76
N SER A 468 -17.09 -13.04 -12.34
CA SER A 468 -16.81 -12.99 -13.78
C SER A 468 -16.72 -14.41 -14.32
N ARG A 469 -17.63 -14.77 -15.22
CA ARG A 469 -17.60 -16.05 -15.93
C ARG A 469 -16.45 -16.11 -16.92
N ARG A 470 -15.86 -17.30 -17.08
CA ARG A 470 -14.85 -17.62 -18.09
C ARG A 470 -15.40 -18.64 -19.10
N SER A 471 -14.73 -18.75 -20.26
CA SER A 471 -15.11 -19.68 -21.32
C SER A 471 -14.83 -21.15 -21.01
N ASP A 472 -14.01 -21.43 -20.01
CA ASP A 472 -13.53 -22.74 -19.57
C ASP A 472 -14.33 -23.37 -18.41
N ASP A 473 -15.62 -23.03 -18.31
CA ASP A 473 -16.54 -23.50 -17.27
C ASP A 473 -16.13 -23.11 -15.84
N SER A 474 -15.37 -22.03 -15.72
CA SER A 474 -14.96 -21.45 -14.45
C SER A 474 -15.48 -20.03 -14.27
N MET A 475 -15.34 -19.56 -13.03
CA MET A 475 -15.64 -18.18 -12.62
C MET A 475 -14.48 -17.62 -11.81
N ILE A 476 -14.12 -16.35 -12.03
CA ILE A 476 -13.27 -15.61 -11.09
C ILE A 476 -14.19 -14.82 -10.17
N VAL A 477 -14.00 -15.02 -8.87
CA VAL A 477 -14.90 -14.56 -7.83
C VAL A 477 -14.11 -13.81 -6.77
N GLY A 478 -14.51 -12.58 -6.47
CA GLY A 478 -13.92 -11.78 -5.40
C GLY A 478 -14.24 -12.32 -4.00
N ALA A 479 -13.31 -12.22 -3.07
CA ALA A 479 -13.42 -12.79 -1.72
C ALA A 479 -14.59 -12.25 -0.89
N GLY A 480 -15.09 -11.04 -1.21
CA GLY A 480 -16.27 -10.44 -0.59
C GLY A 480 -17.61 -10.93 -1.15
N ALA A 481 -17.61 -11.73 -2.24
CA ALA A 481 -18.84 -12.25 -2.83
C ALA A 481 -19.55 -13.21 -1.88
N ARG A 482 -20.88 -13.10 -1.81
CA ARG A 482 -21.71 -14.00 -0.98
C ARG A 482 -21.81 -15.38 -1.64
N LEU A 483 -21.69 -16.46 -0.87
CA LEU A 483 -21.77 -17.83 -1.37
C LEU A 483 -23.09 -18.11 -2.12
N LYS A 484 -24.19 -17.59 -1.60
CA LYS A 484 -25.51 -17.67 -2.25
C LYS A 484 -25.51 -17.00 -3.63
N GLU A 485 -24.82 -15.86 -3.79
CA GLU A 485 -24.74 -15.15 -5.07
C GLU A 485 -23.89 -15.93 -6.07
N ILE A 486 -22.77 -16.52 -5.60
CA ILE A 486 -21.91 -17.39 -6.42
C ILE A 486 -22.74 -18.56 -6.97
N CYS A 487 -23.47 -19.26 -6.10
CA CYS A 487 -24.36 -20.37 -6.46
C CYS A 487 -25.40 -19.93 -7.53
N LEU A 488 -26.06 -18.79 -7.34
CA LEU A 488 -27.06 -18.27 -8.28
C LEU A 488 -26.44 -17.95 -9.64
N GLN A 489 -25.25 -17.31 -9.67
CA GLN A 489 -24.56 -16.98 -10.93
C GLN A 489 -24.06 -18.24 -11.65
N ALA A 490 -23.56 -19.24 -10.92
CA ALA A 490 -23.22 -20.54 -11.48
C ALA A 490 -24.44 -21.24 -12.10
N CYS A 491 -25.56 -21.26 -11.40
CA CYS A 491 -26.82 -21.79 -11.91
C CYS A 491 -27.26 -21.12 -13.22
N LYS A 492 -27.26 -19.77 -13.26
CA LYS A 492 -27.57 -18.99 -14.46
C LYS A 492 -26.61 -19.29 -15.62
N ALA A 493 -25.36 -19.64 -15.31
CA ALA A 493 -24.35 -20.03 -16.30
C ALA A 493 -24.43 -21.51 -16.72
N GLY A 494 -25.32 -22.30 -16.14
CA GLY A 494 -25.42 -23.74 -16.38
C GLY A 494 -24.26 -24.55 -15.79
N LEU A 495 -23.54 -24.03 -14.80
CA LEU A 495 -22.39 -24.68 -14.16
C LEU A 495 -22.87 -25.51 -12.95
N ARG A 496 -22.51 -26.80 -12.94
CA ARG A 496 -22.77 -27.76 -11.84
C ARG A 496 -21.66 -27.73 -10.80
N GLY A 497 -21.97 -28.27 -9.62
CA GLY A 497 -21.04 -28.43 -8.51
C GLY A 497 -21.10 -27.30 -7.49
N PHE A 498 -21.79 -26.18 -7.78
CA PHE A 498 -21.93 -25.03 -6.90
C PHE A 498 -23.18 -25.09 -6.00
N GLU A 499 -24.07 -26.07 -6.18
CA GLU A 499 -25.40 -26.13 -5.57
C GLU A 499 -25.35 -26.19 -4.05
N PHE A 500 -24.33 -26.82 -3.47
CA PHE A 500 -24.13 -26.94 -2.02
C PHE A 500 -23.89 -25.60 -1.32
N LEU A 501 -23.44 -24.57 -2.07
CA LEU A 501 -23.25 -23.22 -1.56
C LEU A 501 -24.58 -22.54 -1.21
N GLU A 502 -25.72 -23.05 -1.75
CA GLU A 502 -27.03 -22.55 -1.41
C GLU A 502 -27.31 -22.72 0.09
N GLY A 503 -27.59 -21.61 0.74
CA GLY A 503 -27.88 -21.57 2.17
C GLY A 503 -26.67 -21.60 3.10
N ILE A 504 -25.40 -21.71 2.64
CA ILE A 504 -24.23 -21.46 3.50
C ILE A 504 -24.10 -19.94 3.71
N PRO A 505 -24.29 -19.44 4.94
CA PRO A 505 -24.14 -18.03 5.21
C PRO A 505 -22.66 -17.65 5.25
N GLY A 506 -22.19 -16.84 4.30
CA GLY A 506 -20.78 -16.45 4.28
C GLY A 506 -20.40 -15.68 3.03
N THR A 507 -19.13 -15.28 2.98
CA THR A 507 -18.44 -14.77 1.81
C THR A 507 -17.41 -15.78 1.34
N LEU A 508 -16.93 -15.67 0.11
CA LEU A 508 -15.89 -16.56 -0.43
C LEU A 508 -14.63 -16.56 0.45
N GLY A 509 -14.14 -15.37 0.87
CA GLY A 509 -12.94 -15.30 1.73
C GLY A 509 -13.10 -16.02 3.07
N GLY A 510 -14.28 -15.89 3.70
CA GLY A 510 -14.60 -16.65 4.90
C GLY A 510 -14.73 -18.17 4.65
N ALA A 511 -15.30 -18.55 3.50
CA ALA A 511 -15.40 -19.94 3.09
C ALA A 511 -14.04 -20.58 2.82
N LEU A 512 -13.13 -19.86 2.14
CA LEU A 512 -11.75 -20.32 1.92
C LEU A 512 -11.00 -20.51 3.24
N ARG A 513 -11.10 -19.56 4.18
CA ARG A 513 -10.44 -19.68 5.48
C ARG A 513 -10.89 -20.91 6.27
N MET A 514 -12.19 -21.22 6.21
CA MET A 514 -12.83 -22.26 7.00
C MET A 514 -13.03 -23.58 6.23
N ASN A 515 -12.53 -23.68 5.01
CA ASN A 515 -12.88 -24.78 4.11
C ASN A 515 -14.38 -25.13 4.25
N ALA A 516 -15.23 -24.14 4.00
CA ALA A 516 -16.65 -24.26 4.27
C ALA A 516 -17.28 -25.35 3.40
N GLY A 517 -17.99 -26.26 4.04
CA GLY A 517 -18.62 -27.40 3.37
C GLY A 517 -20.04 -27.65 3.80
N ALA A 518 -20.80 -28.32 2.95
CA ALA A 518 -22.15 -28.81 3.21
C ALA A 518 -22.52 -29.97 2.27
N MET A 519 -23.33 -30.90 2.76
CA MET A 519 -23.87 -32.02 1.96
C MET A 519 -22.79 -32.92 1.31
N GLY A 520 -21.63 -33.03 1.94
CA GLY A 520 -20.51 -33.85 1.46
C GLY A 520 -19.53 -33.14 0.50
N TRP A 521 -19.72 -31.83 0.29
CA TRP A 521 -18.87 -30.98 -0.53
C TRP A 521 -18.18 -29.92 0.28
N GLU A 522 -16.98 -29.50 -0.12
CA GLU A 522 -16.22 -28.42 0.46
C GLU A 522 -15.86 -27.37 -0.59
N ILE A 523 -15.57 -26.13 -0.16
CA ILE A 523 -15.29 -25.05 -1.12
C ILE A 523 -14.05 -25.35 -1.98
N PHE A 524 -13.05 -26.07 -1.42
CA PHE A 524 -11.83 -26.39 -2.15
C PHE A 524 -12.03 -27.45 -3.24
N ASP A 525 -13.15 -28.18 -3.26
CA ASP A 525 -13.54 -29.04 -4.39
C ASP A 525 -13.75 -28.22 -5.69
N LEU A 526 -14.02 -26.92 -5.54
CA LEU A 526 -14.24 -26.00 -6.66
C LEU A 526 -13.01 -25.14 -7.01
N VAL A 527 -11.98 -25.10 -6.17
CA VAL A 527 -10.90 -24.10 -6.28
C VAL A 527 -9.83 -24.55 -7.27
N ASP A 528 -9.69 -23.81 -8.39
CA ASP A 528 -8.53 -23.94 -9.29
C ASP A 528 -7.30 -23.25 -8.68
N TRP A 529 -7.45 -22.00 -8.23
CA TRP A 529 -6.42 -21.21 -7.54
C TRP A 529 -7.05 -20.08 -6.72
N VAL A 530 -6.27 -19.57 -5.75
CA VAL A 530 -6.62 -18.39 -4.94
C VAL A 530 -5.50 -17.37 -5.01
N SER A 531 -5.86 -16.09 -5.17
CA SER A 531 -4.95 -14.96 -5.06
C SER A 531 -4.97 -14.41 -3.64
N PHE A 532 -3.81 -14.37 -3.00
CA PHE A 532 -3.62 -13.88 -1.64
C PHE A 532 -2.74 -12.65 -1.60
N LEU A 533 -3.10 -11.68 -0.79
CA LEU A 533 -2.18 -10.67 -0.28
C LEU A 533 -1.48 -11.26 0.94
N LEU A 534 -0.16 -11.47 0.83
CA LEU A 534 0.67 -12.07 1.87
C LEU A 534 1.17 -11.02 2.88
N PRO A 535 1.67 -11.43 4.07
CA PRO A 535 2.19 -10.51 5.08
C PRO A 535 3.34 -9.62 4.60
N ASP A 536 4.14 -10.08 3.62
CA ASP A 536 5.20 -9.31 2.98
C ASP A 536 4.70 -8.26 1.97
N GLY A 537 3.38 -8.09 1.86
CA GLY A 537 2.73 -7.17 0.92
C GLY A 537 2.70 -7.66 -0.53
N THR A 538 3.26 -8.84 -0.83
CA THR A 538 3.20 -9.45 -2.18
C THR A 538 1.86 -10.10 -2.44
N ILE A 539 1.44 -10.13 -3.72
CA ILE A 539 0.28 -10.90 -4.14
C ILE A 539 0.75 -12.15 -4.86
N ARG A 540 0.24 -13.30 -4.45
CA ARG A 540 0.53 -14.59 -5.10
C ARG A 540 -0.74 -15.35 -5.44
N GLU A 541 -0.78 -15.90 -6.63
CA GLU A 541 -1.76 -16.90 -7.03
C GLU A 541 -1.19 -18.28 -6.67
N ILE A 542 -1.93 -19.02 -5.84
CA ILE A 542 -1.54 -20.37 -5.37
C ILE A 542 -2.58 -21.33 -5.92
N ALA A 543 -2.13 -22.41 -6.59
CA ALA A 543 -3.02 -23.43 -7.10
C ALA A 543 -3.75 -24.16 -5.97
N GLY A 544 -5.00 -24.55 -6.18
CA GLY A 544 -5.80 -25.24 -5.16
C GLY A 544 -5.11 -26.52 -4.64
N SER A 545 -4.39 -27.24 -5.53
CA SER A 545 -3.59 -28.42 -5.16
C SER A 545 -2.41 -28.16 -4.24
N ASP A 546 -1.92 -26.92 -4.22
CA ASP A 546 -0.71 -26.52 -3.48
C ASP A 546 -1.05 -25.88 -2.13
N LEU A 547 -2.35 -25.69 -1.86
CA LEU A 547 -2.84 -25.14 -0.60
C LEU A 547 -2.93 -26.21 0.50
N ASN A 548 -2.53 -25.82 1.70
CA ASN A 548 -2.63 -26.71 2.87
C ASN A 548 -4.03 -26.62 3.47
N VAL A 549 -4.90 -27.51 3.01
CA VAL A 549 -6.33 -27.53 3.35
C VAL A 549 -6.66 -28.73 4.23
N GLY A 550 -7.49 -28.51 5.22
CA GLY A 550 -8.02 -29.53 6.11
C GLY A 550 -9.44 -29.23 6.59
N TYR A 551 -9.95 -30.05 7.49
CA TYR A 551 -11.27 -29.83 8.08
C TYR A 551 -11.32 -28.47 8.80
N ARG A 552 -12.16 -27.55 8.32
CA ARG A 552 -12.30 -26.17 8.85
C ARG A 552 -10.99 -25.38 8.89
N HIS A 553 -10.10 -25.61 7.92
CA HIS A 553 -8.77 -25.04 7.93
C HIS A 553 -8.22 -24.82 6.52
N CYS A 554 -7.53 -23.68 6.29
CA CYS A 554 -6.63 -23.41 5.18
C CYS A 554 -5.53 -22.48 5.67
N LYS A 555 -4.30 -23.01 5.73
CA LYS A 555 -3.12 -22.33 6.31
C LYS A 555 -2.82 -20.99 5.61
N GLU A 556 -2.89 -20.99 4.29
CA GLU A 556 -2.59 -19.79 3.48
C GLU A 556 -3.65 -18.69 3.69
N ALA A 557 -4.93 -19.08 3.88
CA ALA A 557 -6.02 -18.15 4.18
C ALA A 557 -6.05 -17.68 5.66
N GLU A 558 -5.29 -18.33 6.54
CA GLU A 558 -5.06 -17.86 7.92
C GLU A 558 -3.96 -16.80 7.98
N ASN A 559 -2.91 -16.98 7.19
CA ASN A 559 -1.73 -16.12 7.19
C ASN A 559 -1.83 -14.96 6.19
N GLY A 560 -2.60 -15.13 5.11
CA GLY A 560 -2.81 -14.13 4.06
C GLY A 560 -4.25 -13.67 3.97
N ILE A 561 -4.48 -12.65 3.15
CA ILE A 561 -5.83 -12.15 2.86
C ILE A 561 -6.22 -12.61 1.45
N ALA A 562 -7.21 -13.49 1.33
CA ALA A 562 -7.75 -13.88 0.04
C ALA A 562 -8.39 -12.66 -0.65
N LEU A 563 -7.99 -12.38 -1.89
CA LEU A 563 -8.51 -11.28 -2.70
C LEU A 563 -9.60 -11.77 -3.66
N HIS A 564 -9.31 -12.84 -4.38
CA HIS A 564 -10.22 -13.52 -5.30
C HIS A 564 -9.76 -14.95 -5.55
N ALA A 565 -10.67 -15.78 -6.06
CA ALA A 565 -10.35 -17.14 -6.45
C ALA A 565 -10.95 -17.48 -7.82
N LYS A 566 -10.33 -18.41 -8.53
CA LYS A 566 -10.91 -19.09 -9.67
C LYS A 566 -11.56 -20.38 -9.20
N LEU A 567 -12.86 -20.45 -9.43
CA LEU A 567 -13.69 -21.60 -9.10
C LEU A 567 -14.12 -22.32 -10.36
N ARG A 568 -14.03 -23.64 -10.39
CA ARG A 568 -14.39 -24.50 -11.51
C ARG A 568 -15.54 -25.43 -11.13
N GLY A 569 -16.55 -25.52 -11.99
CA GLY A 569 -17.65 -26.46 -11.82
C GLY A 569 -17.30 -27.85 -12.36
N GLU A 570 -18.14 -28.82 -12.03
CA GLU A 570 -18.03 -30.21 -12.51
C GLU A 570 -18.44 -30.39 -13.98
N GLY A 571 -18.83 -29.32 -14.66
CA GLY A 571 -19.34 -29.30 -16.03
C GLY A 571 -20.66 -28.57 -16.15
N ARG A 572 -21.38 -28.79 -17.26
CA ARG A 572 -22.64 -28.08 -17.56
C ARG A 572 -23.87 -28.96 -17.42
N SER A 573 -24.96 -28.31 -17.07
CA SER A 573 -26.31 -28.91 -17.07
C SER A 573 -27.38 -27.87 -17.38
N ASP A 574 -28.58 -28.34 -17.63
CA ASP A 574 -29.72 -27.46 -17.79
C ASP A 574 -30.00 -26.67 -16.50
N PHE A 575 -30.31 -25.40 -16.66
CA PHE A 575 -30.63 -24.47 -15.56
C PHE A 575 -31.73 -25.02 -14.63
N ARG A 576 -32.78 -25.67 -15.17
CA ARG A 576 -33.88 -26.20 -14.39
C ARG A 576 -33.43 -27.36 -13.50
N ALA A 577 -32.52 -28.20 -14.00
CA ALA A 577 -31.97 -29.34 -13.26
C ALA A 577 -31.10 -28.84 -12.07
N ILE A 578 -30.21 -27.86 -12.32
CA ILE A 578 -29.37 -27.24 -11.26
C ILE A 578 -30.28 -26.57 -10.21
N ARG A 579 -31.26 -25.77 -10.65
CA ARG A 579 -32.20 -25.09 -9.77
C ARG A 579 -32.98 -26.06 -8.90
N LYS A 580 -33.46 -27.18 -9.45
CA LYS A 580 -34.14 -28.24 -8.69
C LYS A 580 -33.26 -28.82 -7.59
N THR A 581 -31.97 -29.02 -7.87
CA THR A 581 -30.98 -29.48 -6.88
C THR A 581 -30.77 -28.45 -5.79
N MET A 582 -30.60 -27.18 -6.13
CA MET A 582 -30.51 -26.08 -5.16
C MET A 582 -31.74 -26.03 -4.24
N GLU A 583 -32.95 -26.10 -4.80
CA GLU A 583 -34.19 -26.09 -4.04
C GLU A 583 -34.33 -27.29 -3.10
N LYS A 584 -33.86 -28.47 -3.50
CA LYS A 584 -33.77 -29.66 -2.66
C LYS A 584 -32.82 -29.46 -1.48
N MET A 585 -31.63 -28.93 -1.72
CA MET A 585 -30.64 -28.64 -0.68
C MET A 585 -31.13 -27.56 0.28
N ALA A 586 -31.73 -26.48 -0.25
CA ALA A 586 -32.34 -25.41 0.55
C ALA A 586 -33.48 -25.93 1.44
N ARG A 587 -34.35 -26.82 0.92
CA ARG A 587 -35.42 -27.45 1.70
C ARG A 587 -34.86 -28.33 2.84
N LYS A 588 -33.87 -29.20 2.54
CA LYS A 588 -33.25 -30.04 3.55
C LYS A 588 -32.64 -29.19 4.66
N ARG A 589 -31.93 -28.09 4.29
CA ARG A 589 -31.32 -27.22 5.28
C ARG A 589 -32.36 -26.51 6.18
N ARG A 590 -33.44 -25.98 5.60
CA ARG A 590 -34.54 -25.34 6.37
C ARG A 590 -35.27 -26.30 7.32
N SER A 591 -35.28 -27.61 7.02
CA SER A 591 -35.89 -28.63 7.90
C SER A 591 -34.97 -29.12 9.01
N THR A 592 -33.64 -28.89 8.88
CA THR A 592 -32.65 -29.43 9.82
C THR A 592 -31.86 -28.38 10.59
N GLN A 593 -32.03 -27.10 10.28
CA GLN A 593 -31.31 -26.00 10.95
C GLN A 593 -32.26 -24.89 11.36
N PRO A 594 -31.98 -24.20 12.50
CA PRO A 594 -32.82 -23.10 13.00
C PRO A 594 -32.81 -21.91 12.03
N ARG A 595 -33.83 -21.09 12.09
CA ARG A 595 -33.96 -19.83 11.33
C ARG A 595 -33.52 -18.62 12.12
N GLU A 596 -33.46 -18.75 13.42
CA GLU A 596 -33.08 -17.75 14.38
C GLU A 596 -31.63 -17.31 14.18
N ALA A 597 -31.30 -16.14 14.70
CA ALA A 597 -29.90 -15.63 14.66
C ALA A 597 -28.94 -16.61 15.36
N SER A 598 -27.92 -17.03 14.67
CA SER A 598 -26.93 -18.03 15.17
C SER A 598 -25.59 -17.89 14.44
N ALA A 599 -24.55 -18.51 14.98
CA ALA A 599 -23.23 -18.58 14.37
C ALA A 599 -22.93 -19.96 13.72
N GLY A 600 -23.97 -20.71 13.31
CA GLY A 600 -23.81 -22.06 12.77
C GLY A 600 -23.58 -23.13 13.86
N CYS A 601 -22.86 -24.21 13.50
CA CYS A 601 -22.48 -25.24 14.46
C CYS A 601 -21.46 -24.69 15.47
N VAL A 602 -21.74 -24.90 16.75
CA VAL A 602 -20.93 -24.34 17.84
C VAL A 602 -19.70 -25.20 18.13
N PHE A 603 -19.83 -26.53 18.01
CA PHE A 603 -18.75 -27.48 18.28
C PHE A 603 -18.39 -28.31 17.04
N ARG A 604 -17.12 -28.69 16.93
CA ARG A 604 -16.64 -29.62 15.93
C ARG A 604 -17.20 -31.01 16.19
N ASN A 605 -17.48 -31.76 15.15
CA ASN A 605 -17.84 -33.15 15.29
C ASN A 605 -16.62 -33.97 15.73
N PRO A 606 -16.67 -34.74 16.82
CA PRO A 606 -15.69 -35.77 17.11
C PRO A 606 -15.66 -36.84 16.01
N GLU A 607 -14.56 -37.63 15.95
CA GLU A 607 -14.30 -38.55 14.83
C GLU A 607 -15.41 -39.55 14.55
N GLU A 608 -16.08 -40.06 15.58
CA GLU A 608 -17.08 -41.11 15.43
C GLU A 608 -18.53 -40.69 15.60
N VAL A 609 -18.77 -39.49 16.19
CA VAL A 609 -20.12 -39.06 16.61
C VAL A 609 -20.36 -37.62 16.32
N SER A 610 -21.56 -37.25 15.91
CA SER A 610 -21.88 -35.82 15.71
C SER A 610 -22.05 -35.08 17.04
N ALA A 611 -21.50 -33.84 17.14
CA ALA A 611 -21.67 -32.98 18.30
C ALA A 611 -23.15 -32.73 18.62
N GLY A 612 -23.97 -32.56 17.59
CA GLY A 612 -25.43 -32.37 17.76
C GLY A 612 -26.10 -33.54 18.46
N TRP A 613 -25.73 -34.80 18.12
CA TRP A 613 -26.26 -35.98 18.76
C TRP A 613 -25.81 -36.10 20.23
N LEU A 614 -24.55 -35.78 20.55
CA LEU A 614 -24.05 -35.78 21.93
C LEU A 614 -24.83 -34.81 22.81
N ILE A 615 -25.08 -33.57 22.30
CA ILE A 615 -25.82 -32.55 23.00
C ILE A 615 -27.31 -32.96 23.23
N GLU A 616 -27.91 -33.57 22.23
CA GLU A 616 -29.29 -34.10 22.32
C GLU A 616 -29.40 -35.25 23.30
N LYS A 617 -28.44 -36.19 23.25
CA LYS A 617 -28.36 -37.35 24.17
C LYS A 617 -28.17 -36.90 25.62
N SER A 618 -27.46 -35.81 25.85
CA SER A 618 -27.26 -35.22 27.17
C SER A 618 -28.48 -34.35 27.63
N GLY A 619 -29.60 -34.37 26.88
CA GLY A 619 -30.85 -33.70 27.25
C GLY A 619 -30.73 -32.16 27.24
N LEU A 620 -29.83 -31.58 26.44
CA LEU A 620 -29.52 -30.15 26.48
C LEU A 620 -30.27 -29.31 25.45
N LYS A 621 -31.07 -29.92 24.54
CA LYS A 621 -31.96 -29.14 23.65
C LYS A 621 -32.92 -28.25 24.46
N GLY A 622 -33.09 -27.00 24.04
CA GLY A 622 -33.91 -26.03 24.74
C GLY A 622 -33.29 -25.39 25.97
N GLU A 623 -32.11 -25.87 26.43
CA GLU A 623 -31.39 -25.27 27.55
C GLU A 623 -30.94 -23.85 27.21
N SER A 624 -31.02 -22.93 28.17
CA SER A 624 -30.71 -21.51 27.95
C SER A 624 -29.84 -20.91 29.03
N VAL A 625 -29.16 -19.83 28.66
CA VAL A 625 -28.47 -18.88 29.56
C VAL A 625 -28.79 -17.50 29.04
N GLY A 626 -29.44 -16.65 29.85
CA GLY A 626 -29.96 -15.37 29.38
C GLY A 626 -30.93 -15.58 28.19
N ALA A 627 -30.67 -14.84 27.09
CA ALA A 627 -31.45 -14.98 25.86
C ALA A 627 -30.75 -15.86 24.80
N ALA A 628 -29.65 -16.57 25.14
CA ALA A 628 -29.01 -17.58 24.32
C ALA A 628 -29.62 -18.97 24.64
N ARG A 629 -30.06 -19.74 23.62
CA ARG A 629 -30.68 -21.05 23.79
C ARG A 629 -30.16 -22.09 22.82
N ILE A 630 -30.02 -23.33 23.25
CA ILE A 630 -29.76 -24.46 22.38
C ILE A 630 -31.02 -24.74 21.54
N SER A 631 -30.88 -24.78 20.23
CA SER A 631 -31.99 -24.94 19.31
C SER A 631 -32.67 -26.29 19.49
N GLU A 632 -34.01 -26.26 19.51
CA GLU A 632 -34.83 -27.48 19.49
C GLU A 632 -34.71 -28.25 18.16
N VAL A 633 -34.36 -27.53 17.07
CA VAL A 633 -34.24 -28.14 15.73
C VAL A 633 -32.90 -28.88 15.59
N HIS A 634 -31.82 -28.33 16.13
CA HIS A 634 -30.45 -28.90 15.97
C HIS A 634 -29.60 -28.65 17.21
N GLY A 635 -29.22 -29.72 17.93
CA GLY A 635 -28.51 -29.62 19.20
C GLY A 635 -27.18 -28.86 19.15
N ASN A 636 -26.48 -28.85 18.00
CA ASN A 636 -25.21 -28.13 17.84
C ASN A 636 -25.37 -26.65 17.38
N PHE A 637 -26.58 -26.06 17.59
CA PHE A 637 -26.81 -24.65 17.31
C PHE A 637 -27.24 -23.94 18.58
N ILE A 638 -26.58 -22.82 18.89
CA ILE A 638 -27.07 -21.84 19.87
C ILE A 638 -27.72 -20.70 19.09
N VAL A 639 -28.93 -20.36 19.48
CA VAL A 639 -29.70 -19.29 18.86
C VAL A 639 -29.84 -18.10 19.81
N ASN A 640 -29.86 -16.91 19.26
CA ASN A 640 -30.18 -15.68 19.97
C ASN A 640 -31.70 -15.40 19.83
N GLU A 641 -32.45 -15.50 20.92
CA GLU A 641 -33.89 -15.24 20.94
C GLU A 641 -34.27 -13.76 20.94
N GLY A 642 -33.25 -12.91 20.88
CA GLY A 642 -33.39 -11.45 20.95
C GLY A 642 -32.81 -10.91 22.25
N GLY A 643 -31.70 -10.15 22.16
CA GLY A 643 -31.06 -9.52 23.32
C GLY A 643 -30.06 -10.40 24.07
N ALA A 644 -29.60 -11.55 23.49
CA ALA A 644 -28.50 -12.31 24.07
C ALA A 644 -27.19 -11.51 24.05
N THR A 645 -26.41 -11.67 25.09
CA THR A 645 -25.02 -11.18 25.18
C THR A 645 -24.04 -12.24 24.65
N ALA A 646 -22.82 -11.84 24.35
CA ALA A 646 -21.77 -12.81 24.00
C ALA A 646 -21.44 -13.71 25.19
N GLU A 647 -21.47 -13.18 26.41
CA GLU A 647 -21.26 -13.96 27.63
C GLU A 647 -22.36 -15.00 27.85
N ASP A 648 -23.64 -14.72 27.52
CA ASP A 648 -24.70 -15.72 27.54
C ASP A 648 -24.36 -16.90 26.64
N VAL A 649 -23.93 -16.63 25.41
CA VAL A 649 -23.55 -17.67 24.44
C VAL A 649 -22.35 -18.47 24.94
N ILE A 650 -21.29 -17.80 25.42
CA ILE A 650 -20.06 -18.43 25.90
C ILE A 650 -20.34 -19.29 27.16
N SER A 651 -21.16 -18.77 28.06
CA SER A 651 -21.55 -19.49 29.28
C SER A 651 -22.37 -20.71 28.97
N LEU A 652 -23.30 -20.62 27.99
CA LEU A 652 -24.04 -21.77 27.49
C LEU A 652 -23.13 -22.81 26.84
N MET A 653 -22.14 -22.38 26.04
CA MET A 653 -21.13 -23.26 25.47
C MET A 653 -20.33 -24.02 26.55
N ARG A 654 -19.89 -23.32 27.61
CA ARG A 654 -19.20 -23.95 28.77
C ARG A 654 -20.09 -24.98 29.46
N LYS A 655 -21.35 -24.65 29.70
CA LYS A 655 -22.33 -25.56 30.30
C LYS A 655 -22.50 -26.83 29.46
N VAL A 656 -22.67 -26.70 28.14
CA VAL A 656 -22.77 -27.81 27.19
C VAL A 656 -21.53 -28.68 27.22
N LYS A 657 -20.34 -28.07 27.11
CA LYS A 657 -19.05 -28.80 27.09
C LYS A 657 -18.86 -29.61 28.36
N ASN A 658 -19.12 -29.02 29.52
CA ASN A 658 -18.95 -29.69 30.82
C ASN A 658 -19.92 -30.87 30.95
N LYS A 659 -21.20 -30.66 30.66
CA LYS A 659 -22.21 -31.73 30.81
C LYS A 659 -21.98 -32.88 29.83
N VAL A 660 -21.62 -32.62 28.59
CA VAL A 660 -21.27 -33.69 27.63
C VAL A 660 -20.02 -34.47 28.09
N LYS A 661 -19.02 -33.74 28.64
CA LYS A 661 -17.83 -34.40 29.21
C LYS A 661 -18.16 -35.28 30.40
N GLU A 662 -19.02 -34.83 31.30
CA GLU A 662 -19.46 -35.57 32.48
C GLU A 662 -20.26 -36.84 32.09
N GLU A 663 -21.19 -36.73 31.16
CA GLU A 663 -22.12 -37.80 30.81
C GLU A 663 -21.61 -38.74 29.73
N GLN A 664 -20.81 -38.25 28.80
CA GLN A 664 -20.37 -38.98 27.61
C GLN A 664 -18.85 -39.21 27.57
N GLY A 665 -18.06 -38.57 28.47
CA GLY A 665 -16.59 -38.67 28.50
C GLY A 665 -15.89 -37.92 27.36
N ILE A 666 -16.60 -37.16 26.53
CA ILE A 666 -16.09 -36.51 25.33
C ILE A 666 -15.85 -35.01 25.58
N ASP A 667 -14.62 -34.56 25.36
CA ASP A 667 -14.23 -33.13 25.46
C ASP A 667 -14.44 -32.44 24.12
N MET A 668 -15.62 -31.82 23.92
CA MET A 668 -15.97 -31.15 22.68
C MET A 668 -15.14 -29.90 22.44
N GLN A 669 -14.68 -29.72 21.20
CA GLN A 669 -13.91 -28.54 20.77
C GLN A 669 -14.79 -27.51 20.07
N PRO A 670 -14.68 -26.22 20.38
CA PRO A 670 -15.42 -25.18 19.66
C PRO A 670 -15.10 -25.18 18.15
N GLU A 671 -16.11 -24.99 17.31
CA GLU A 671 -15.98 -24.68 15.88
C GLU A 671 -16.15 -23.19 15.63
N VAL A 672 -17.06 -22.55 16.38
CA VAL A 672 -17.26 -21.11 16.31
C VAL A 672 -16.06 -20.37 16.89
N GLY A 673 -15.55 -19.35 16.16
CA GLY A 673 -14.44 -18.52 16.60
C GLY A 673 -14.90 -17.42 17.57
N LEU A 674 -14.02 -17.01 18.46
CA LEU A 674 -14.18 -15.81 19.30
C LEU A 674 -13.29 -14.71 18.72
N LEU A 675 -13.88 -13.56 18.40
CA LEU A 675 -13.12 -12.44 17.82
C LEU A 675 -12.01 -11.98 18.77
N GLY A 676 -10.77 -11.86 18.26
CA GLY A 676 -9.64 -11.40 19.04
C GLY A 676 -8.95 -12.48 19.90
N LYS A 677 -9.47 -13.69 19.95
CA LYS A 677 -8.78 -14.85 20.56
C LYS A 677 -8.32 -15.81 19.45
N LYS A 678 -7.04 -16.20 19.51
CA LYS A 678 -6.47 -17.25 18.62
C LYS A 678 -6.88 -18.64 19.12
#